data_bd18303c1dce660f570629ded7732b3a
#
_entry.id   bd18303c1dce660f570629ded7732b3a
#
_cell.length_a   1.000
_cell.length_b   1.000
_cell.length_c   1.000
_cell.angle_alpha   90.00
_cell.angle_beta   90.00
_cell.angle_gamma   90.00
#
_symmetry.space_group_name_H-M   'P 1'
#
loop_
_entity.id
_entity.type
_entity.pdbx_description
1 polymer ?
#
loop_
_entity_poly.entity_id
_entity_poly.type
_entity_poly.pdbx_seq_one_letter_code
_entity_poly.pdbx_strand_id
1 'polypeptide(L)'
;MLDFSDLEHMALQLFLTEQEDGTFRRTETAKLVSERFDEIMTDEYQDTNDVQDYLFESISQNSANRFMVGDVKQSIYSFRQAMPDIFIRYKDKFPRYDREKDAYPASIVLDRNFRSRKTVTESVNFVFTQLMSRTCGGIDYVGDEKLAAGAQYPEKSDCETRVEFLEDIDGVGAEVLEPQRIAKIICELMESGFTVTENGQERPIEYRDFCILLRSSNKYAPVYAENLRNAGIPTWAAVTGGFFAAAEVSLILAFLNVIDNPDQDIPLLSVLMSPIYGFTAEDMAQLRRECGEETLYVSLLRAENGRCVRVRDELTRFRALASTMPADSFINMLCTETGYENIVRAMPGGESRLANIRLLEKYAAEYEAYGYSGVSGFVRFAERLKKNRSDMESANVVSENANVVRIMSIHKSKGLEFPVCIIAGCGRKFVNDTDDLRMHPQLGVGMRLTDPETGVRRTTFIREAIGLATAESASAEELRVFYVAMTRAKEKLILLSTVKNIDTSLQKLAAQITEEETVPPYTVSNASGISEWLMLCALRHPNGNDLRRRIEADDDIVLRVHYTPWDIRVVYSEPQILSDLPKAEAPAPVDEALKARIERDISFVYPYAAQTKLATKVAASALAAEQAETEATLSRPAFLSAKGLTPAERGTALHNFMQFADFSAASKDPEAELKRLIEQSYLTEAQANAVDLTRVEKFFTGPLGQRVLHADRIYKEQRFIVSIPAGLTDKTLSGEDAAQPMILQGAVDCMFEENGSLYILDFKTDRCYNKQELWERYGPQLTLYKEAMTRVMNKEVNDTVLYSFYMNAPVYAPGKE
;
A
#
# COMPACT_ATOMS: atom_id res chain seq x y z
N MET A 1 -8.74 17.19 -7.67
CA MET A 1 -8.26 16.37 -6.51
C MET A 1 -7.59 17.38 -5.61
N LEU A 2 -7.92 17.41 -4.33
CA LEU A 2 -7.29 18.28 -3.34
C LEU A 2 -6.22 17.47 -2.61
N ASP A 3 -5.06 18.09 -2.35
CA ASP A 3 -4.04 17.54 -1.47
C ASP A 3 -4.07 18.22 -0.08
N PHE A 4 -3.18 17.82 0.82
CA PHE A 4 -3.14 18.41 2.16
C PHE A 4 -2.76 19.89 2.13
N SER A 5 -1.88 20.31 1.24
CA SER A 5 -1.47 21.71 1.09
C SER A 5 -2.64 22.57 0.60
N ASP A 6 -3.46 22.06 -0.32
CA ASP A 6 -4.69 22.74 -0.75
C ASP A 6 -5.63 23.02 0.42
N LEU A 7 -5.80 22.03 1.33
CA LEU A 7 -6.65 22.18 2.51
C LEU A 7 -6.13 23.25 3.47
N GLU A 8 -4.81 23.28 3.69
CA GLU A 8 -4.16 24.32 4.53
C GLU A 8 -4.35 25.70 3.93
N HIS A 9 -4.13 25.87 2.61
CA HIS A 9 -4.34 27.14 1.93
C HIS A 9 -5.81 27.58 1.91
N MET A 10 -6.74 26.67 1.70
CA MET A 10 -8.18 26.97 1.77
C MET A 10 -8.58 27.39 3.18
N ALA A 11 -8.02 26.77 4.22
CA ALA A 11 -8.25 27.17 5.60
C ALA A 11 -7.71 28.59 5.88
N LEU A 12 -6.51 28.93 5.38
CA LEU A 12 -5.97 30.28 5.46
C LEU A 12 -6.90 31.31 4.79
N GLN A 13 -7.43 31.02 3.59
CA GLN A 13 -8.38 31.90 2.91
C GLN A 13 -9.69 32.13 3.69
N LEU A 14 -10.12 31.16 4.50
CA LEU A 14 -11.27 31.31 5.39
C LEU A 14 -10.95 32.15 6.63
N PHE A 15 -9.72 32.10 7.12
CA PHE A 15 -9.35 32.71 8.40
C PHE A 15 -8.65 34.05 8.25
N LEU A 16 -8.02 34.33 7.11
CA LEU A 16 -7.24 35.54 6.85
C LEU A 16 -7.73 36.27 5.60
N THR A 17 -7.75 37.59 5.63
CA THR A 17 -7.97 38.45 4.48
C THR A 17 -6.75 39.32 4.30
N GLU A 18 -6.17 39.30 3.09
CA GLU A 18 -5.05 40.17 2.71
C GLU A 18 -5.54 41.62 2.58
N GLN A 19 -4.80 42.56 3.16
CA GLN A 19 -5.09 43.98 3.09
C GLN A 19 -4.28 44.59 1.93
N GLU A 20 -4.64 45.82 1.52
CA GLU A 20 -3.96 46.55 0.43
C GLU A 20 -2.47 46.83 0.72
N ASP A 21 -2.05 46.83 1.95
CA ASP A 21 -0.64 46.97 2.38
C ASP A 21 0.15 45.66 2.45
N GLY A 22 -0.47 44.53 2.05
CA GLY A 22 0.10 43.18 2.09
C GLY A 22 0.10 42.54 3.47
N THR A 23 -0.55 43.15 4.47
CA THR A 23 -0.74 42.53 5.80
C THR A 23 -1.98 41.64 5.80
N PHE A 24 -2.00 40.67 6.71
CA PHE A 24 -3.13 39.75 6.86
C PHE A 24 -3.98 40.16 8.09
N ARG A 25 -5.30 40.21 7.87
CA ARG A 25 -6.26 40.46 8.94
C ARG A 25 -7.17 39.26 9.16
N ARG A 26 -7.42 38.92 10.42
CA ARG A 26 -8.31 37.83 10.81
C ARG A 26 -9.76 38.12 10.42
N THR A 27 -10.41 37.13 9.80
CA THR A 27 -11.85 37.18 9.49
C THR A 27 -12.73 37.01 10.75
N GLU A 28 -14.02 37.29 10.64
CA GLU A 28 -14.99 36.98 11.71
C GLU A 28 -15.05 35.46 11.97
N THR A 29 -14.89 34.61 10.92
CA THR A 29 -14.83 33.18 11.07
C THR A 29 -13.67 32.75 11.94
N ALA A 30 -12.47 33.33 11.74
CA ALA A 30 -11.30 33.05 12.57
C ALA A 30 -11.54 33.42 14.04
N LYS A 31 -12.20 34.55 14.31
CA LYS A 31 -12.54 34.96 15.66
C LYS A 31 -13.51 33.99 16.33
N LEU A 32 -14.60 33.61 15.64
CA LEU A 32 -15.55 32.62 16.15
C LEU A 32 -14.90 31.26 16.44
N VAL A 33 -13.96 30.83 15.59
CA VAL A 33 -13.22 29.60 15.84
C VAL A 33 -12.27 29.74 17.01
N SER A 34 -11.60 30.90 17.17
CA SER A 34 -10.68 31.15 18.29
C SER A 34 -11.37 31.14 19.66
N GLU A 35 -12.65 31.53 19.74
CA GLU A 35 -13.45 31.49 20.96
C GLU A 35 -13.78 30.05 21.42
N ARG A 36 -13.57 29.04 20.55
CA ARG A 36 -13.84 27.63 20.88
C ARG A 36 -12.70 26.97 21.63
N PHE A 37 -11.52 27.58 21.66
CA PHE A 37 -10.30 27.01 22.24
C PHE A 37 -9.84 27.86 23.42
N ASP A 38 -9.81 27.26 24.61
CA ASP A 38 -9.20 27.86 25.79
C ASP A 38 -7.68 27.86 25.68
N GLU A 39 -7.09 26.76 25.16
CA GLU A 39 -5.66 26.59 24.94
C GLU A 39 -5.40 25.86 23.61
N ILE A 40 -4.33 26.24 22.93
CA ILE A 40 -3.83 25.61 21.70
C ILE A 40 -2.43 25.10 21.98
N MET A 41 -2.28 23.77 22.13
CA MET A 41 -1.01 23.10 22.42
C MET A 41 -0.48 22.44 21.16
N THR A 42 0.73 22.79 20.77
CA THR A 42 1.39 22.23 19.58
C THR A 42 2.72 21.60 19.98
N ASP A 43 2.85 20.30 19.72
CA ASP A 43 4.09 19.56 19.90
C ASP A 43 4.92 19.56 18.60
N GLU A 44 6.22 19.25 18.72
CA GLU A 44 7.18 19.20 17.59
C GLU A 44 7.14 20.48 16.73
N TYR A 45 7.06 21.65 17.38
CA TYR A 45 6.86 22.93 16.67
C TYR A 45 7.97 23.30 15.68
N GLN A 46 9.19 22.74 15.85
CA GLN A 46 10.29 22.90 14.91
C GLN A 46 10.03 22.31 13.50
N ASP A 47 9.00 21.47 13.36
CA ASP A 47 8.61 20.89 12.08
C ASP A 47 7.46 21.65 11.39
N THR A 48 7.05 22.80 11.97
CA THR A 48 5.98 23.68 11.43
C THR A 48 6.50 24.50 10.24
N ASN A 49 5.64 24.75 9.26
CA ASN A 49 5.90 25.67 8.16
C ASN A 49 5.13 27.01 8.36
N ASP A 50 5.43 28.02 7.51
CA ASP A 50 4.77 29.33 7.62
C ASP A 50 3.23 29.25 7.50
N VAL A 51 2.70 28.38 6.62
CA VAL A 51 1.24 28.21 6.44
C VAL A 51 0.61 27.74 7.74
N GLN A 52 1.22 26.75 8.38
CA GLN A 52 0.74 26.19 9.65
C GLN A 52 0.89 27.18 10.80
N ASP A 53 1.98 27.94 10.86
CA ASP A 53 2.15 28.99 11.89
C ASP A 53 1.07 30.06 11.77
N TYR A 54 0.79 30.56 10.56
CA TYR A 54 -0.32 31.48 10.32
C TYR A 54 -1.70 30.89 10.66
N LEU A 55 -1.93 29.61 10.40
CA LEU A 55 -3.16 28.94 10.81
C LEU A 55 -3.31 28.93 12.33
N PHE A 56 -2.29 28.49 13.06
CA PHE A 56 -2.32 28.48 14.53
C PHE A 56 -2.48 29.90 15.10
N GLU A 57 -1.82 30.88 14.52
CA GLU A 57 -1.97 32.27 14.94
C GLU A 57 -3.39 32.79 14.69
N SER A 58 -3.99 32.48 13.53
CA SER A 58 -5.32 32.95 13.14
C SER A 58 -6.43 32.45 14.03
N ILE A 59 -6.32 31.21 14.55
CA ILE A 59 -7.31 30.57 15.43
C ILE A 59 -6.99 30.76 16.93
N SER A 60 -5.94 31.49 17.27
CA SER A 60 -5.56 31.77 18.64
C SER A 60 -6.25 33.03 19.17
N GLN A 61 -6.27 33.22 20.49
CA GLN A 61 -6.75 34.46 21.13
C GLN A 61 -5.62 35.50 21.21
N ASN A 62 -5.25 36.08 20.05
CA ASN A 62 -4.10 36.97 19.89
C ASN A 62 -2.78 36.38 20.41
N SER A 63 -2.57 35.09 20.15
CA SER A 63 -1.44 34.27 20.63
C SER A 63 -1.32 34.14 22.17
N ALA A 64 -2.31 34.58 22.93
CA ALA A 64 -2.26 34.52 24.41
C ALA A 64 -2.51 33.13 24.97
N ASN A 65 -3.17 32.26 24.20
CA ASN A 65 -3.52 30.89 24.60
C ASN A 65 -2.71 29.83 23.81
N ARG A 66 -1.53 30.17 23.27
CA ARG A 66 -0.65 29.22 22.53
C ARG A 66 0.43 28.66 23.45
N PHE A 67 0.56 27.35 23.43
CA PHE A 67 1.65 26.62 24.09
C PHE A 67 2.37 25.77 23.03
N MET A 68 3.64 26.05 22.80
CA MET A 68 4.47 25.44 21.77
C MET A 68 5.60 24.65 22.39
N VAL A 69 5.77 23.40 22.03
CA VAL A 69 6.88 22.56 22.45
C VAL A 69 7.69 22.12 21.24
N GLY A 70 9.03 22.16 21.34
CA GLY A 70 9.88 21.74 20.26
C GLY A 70 11.35 21.72 20.62
N ASP A 71 12.14 21.10 19.74
CA ASP A 71 13.59 21.07 19.81
C ASP A 71 14.18 21.28 18.41
N VAL A 72 14.80 22.44 18.18
CA VAL A 72 15.40 22.79 16.88
C VAL A 72 16.38 21.73 16.38
N LYS A 73 17.11 21.08 17.29
CA LYS A 73 18.06 19.98 16.98
C LYS A 73 17.41 18.75 16.39
N GLN A 74 16.08 18.62 16.52
CA GLN A 74 15.30 17.51 16.00
C GLN A 74 14.46 17.88 14.76
N SER A 75 14.66 19.07 14.15
CA SER A 75 14.00 19.43 12.88
C SER A 75 14.68 18.71 11.72
N ILE A 76 14.00 17.68 11.20
CA ILE A 76 14.50 16.79 10.13
C ILE A 76 13.51 16.59 8.98
N TYR A 77 12.53 17.47 8.85
CA TYR A 77 11.46 17.38 7.84
C TYR A 77 11.48 18.57 6.86
N SER A 78 12.67 19.06 6.46
CA SER A 78 12.78 20.14 5.47
C SER A 78 12.17 19.75 4.12
N PHE A 79 12.18 18.46 3.75
CA PHE A 79 11.50 17.94 2.56
C PHE A 79 9.95 18.04 2.62
N ARG A 80 9.39 18.32 3.81
CA ARG A 80 7.98 18.71 4.04
C ARG A 80 7.82 20.18 4.28
N GLN A 81 8.83 20.98 3.92
CA GLN A 81 8.88 22.43 4.11
C GLN A 81 8.88 22.87 5.58
N ALA A 82 9.33 22.01 6.51
CA ALA A 82 9.55 22.41 7.90
C ALA A 82 10.57 23.54 7.98
N MET A 83 10.25 24.58 8.76
CA MET A 83 11.02 25.80 8.91
C MET A 83 11.40 26.01 10.39
N PRO A 84 12.51 25.44 10.86
CA PRO A 84 12.95 25.57 12.26
C PRO A 84 13.18 27.03 12.68
N ASP A 85 13.46 27.93 11.73
CA ASP A 85 13.63 29.37 11.96
C ASP A 85 12.39 30.01 12.59
N ILE A 86 11.19 29.47 12.37
CA ILE A 86 9.96 29.94 13.00
C ILE A 86 10.07 29.75 14.52
N PHE A 87 10.46 28.55 14.95
CA PHE A 87 10.60 28.24 16.37
C PHE A 87 11.79 28.98 17.00
N ILE A 88 12.90 29.14 16.28
CA ILE A 88 14.05 29.96 16.70
C ILE A 88 13.60 31.41 16.96
N ARG A 89 12.81 32.00 16.05
CA ARG A 89 12.28 33.37 16.24
C ARG A 89 11.46 33.52 17.52
N TYR A 90 10.59 32.56 17.84
CA TYR A 90 9.83 32.59 19.10
C TYR A 90 10.75 32.42 20.32
N LYS A 91 11.71 31.52 20.25
CA LYS A 91 12.71 31.30 21.31
C LYS A 91 13.56 32.55 21.59
N ASP A 92 14.04 33.22 20.55
CA ASP A 92 14.83 34.45 20.68
C ASP A 92 13.99 35.64 21.17
N LYS A 93 12.72 35.67 20.82
CA LYS A 93 11.78 36.74 21.16
C LYS A 93 11.27 36.67 22.60
N PHE A 94 11.04 35.46 23.11
CA PHE A 94 10.41 35.29 24.42
C PHE A 94 11.45 35.21 25.54
N PRO A 95 11.32 36.05 26.60
CA PRO A 95 12.21 35.98 27.74
C PRO A 95 12.06 34.65 28.47
N ARG A 96 13.12 34.27 29.19
CA ARG A 96 13.04 33.12 30.11
C ARG A 96 11.93 33.33 31.14
N TYR A 97 11.18 32.29 31.40
CA TYR A 97 10.16 32.29 32.45
C TYR A 97 10.80 32.55 33.80
N ASP A 98 10.29 33.57 34.46
CA ASP A 98 10.67 33.97 35.81
C ASP A 98 9.48 33.73 36.75
N ARG A 99 9.64 32.79 37.66
CA ARG A 99 8.58 32.40 38.59
C ARG A 99 8.11 33.51 39.50
N GLU A 100 8.99 34.48 39.80
CA GLU A 100 8.63 35.62 40.65
C GLU A 100 7.80 36.68 39.91
N LYS A 101 8.03 36.84 38.63
CA LYS A 101 7.31 37.80 37.80
C LYS A 101 6.03 37.23 37.18
N ASP A 102 5.98 35.90 36.99
CA ASP A 102 4.88 35.18 36.35
C ASP A 102 4.33 35.90 35.10
N ALA A 103 5.24 36.36 34.26
CA ALA A 103 4.94 37.19 33.10
C ALA A 103 5.03 36.37 31.79
N TYR A 104 4.10 36.64 30.89
CA TYR A 104 3.98 35.98 29.56
C TYR A 104 3.98 37.01 28.43
N PRO A 105 4.43 36.67 27.22
CA PRO A 105 4.94 35.37 26.80
C PRO A 105 6.31 35.06 27.43
N ALA A 106 6.58 33.76 27.63
CA ALA A 106 7.84 33.32 28.24
C ALA A 106 8.30 31.97 27.62
N SER A 107 9.61 31.71 27.71
CA SER A 107 10.21 30.44 27.29
C SER A 107 10.64 29.61 28.50
N ILE A 108 10.36 28.32 28.47
CA ILE A 108 10.78 27.33 29.48
C ILE A 108 11.73 26.35 28.80
N VAL A 109 12.85 26.03 29.42
CA VAL A 109 13.82 25.08 28.91
C VAL A 109 13.70 23.74 29.60
N LEU A 110 13.66 22.67 28.79
CA LEU A 110 13.67 21.28 29.24
C LEU A 110 15.01 20.66 28.79
N ASP A 111 16.03 20.77 29.66
CA ASP A 111 17.39 20.29 29.38
C ASP A 111 17.65 18.84 29.80
N ARG A 112 16.81 18.27 30.67
CA ARG A 112 17.02 16.93 31.23
C ARG A 112 16.54 15.83 30.30
N ASN A 113 17.47 14.94 29.96
CA ASN A 113 17.19 13.71 29.22
C ASN A 113 16.93 12.55 30.20
N PHE A 114 15.68 12.08 30.27
CA PHE A 114 15.27 10.94 31.10
C PHE A 114 15.26 9.62 30.32
N ARG A 115 15.69 9.61 29.06
CA ARG A 115 15.68 8.44 28.19
C ARG A 115 16.99 7.69 28.25
N SER A 116 18.08 8.38 28.05
CA SER A 116 19.37 7.77 27.73
C SER A 116 20.30 7.71 28.96
N ARG A 117 21.12 6.69 28.99
CA ARG A 117 22.21 6.53 29.93
C ARG A 117 23.22 7.70 29.78
N LYS A 118 23.88 8.08 30.88
CA LYS A 118 24.85 9.18 30.90
C LYS A 118 25.95 9.03 29.82
N THR A 119 26.45 7.82 29.61
CA THR A 119 27.47 7.56 28.57
C THR A 119 26.98 7.95 27.16
N VAL A 120 25.69 7.72 26.83
CA VAL A 120 25.11 8.12 25.56
C VAL A 120 24.95 9.63 25.49
N THR A 121 24.37 10.27 26.53
CA THR A 121 24.17 11.73 26.53
C THR A 121 25.49 12.51 26.47
N GLU A 122 26.54 12.07 27.18
CA GLU A 122 27.85 12.68 27.10
C GLU A 122 28.52 12.47 25.74
N SER A 123 28.30 11.30 25.09
CA SER A 123 28.79 11.09 23.72
C SER A 123 28.11 12.02 22.72
N VAL A 124 26.77 12.25 22.86
CA VAL A 124 26.06 13.23 22.06
C VAL A 124 26.62 14.64 22.30
N ASN A 125 26.77 15.03 23.57
CA ASN A 125 27.36 16.33 23.94
C ASN A 125 28.76 16.49 23.34
N PHE A 126 29.61 15.47 23.44
CA PHE A 126 30.97 15.50 22.90
C PHE A 126 30.98 15.77 21.39
N VAL A 127 30.11 15.10 20.63
CA VAL A 127 30.04 15.27 19.18
C VAL A 127 29.50 16.65 18.82
N PHE A 128 28.35 17.03 19.39
CA PHE A 128 27.64 18.24 18.93
C PHE A 128 28.19 19.53 19.48
N THR A 129 28.92 19.53 20.61
CA THR A 129 29.72 20.69 21.03
C THR A 129 30.78 21.05 19.98
N GLN A 130 31.30 20.08 19.26
CA GLN A 130 32.33 20.31 18.24
C GLN A 130 31.72 20.69 16.87
N LEU A 131 30.55 20.14 16.51
CA LEU A 131 30.02 20.21 15.15
C LEU A 131 28.88 21.22 14.97
N MET A 132 28.05 21.46 16.01
CA MET A 132 26.83 22.23 15.87
C MET A 132 27.03 23.69 16.31
N SER A 133 26.79 24.59 15.37
CA SER A 133 26.84 26.04 15.60
C SER A 133 25.65 26.69 14.91
N ARG A 134 25.42 27.98 15.16
CA ARG A 134 24.34 28.72 14.49
C ARG A 134 24.43 28.66 12.97
N THR A 135 25.63 28.64 12.42
CA THR A 135 25.90 28.48 11.00
C THR A 135 25.70 27.03 10.55
N CYS A 136 26.11 26.04 11.37
CA CYS A 136 25.99 24.61 11.05
C CYS A 136 25.00 23.93 11.99
N GLY A 137 23.72 23.99 11.70
CA GLY A 137 22.68 23.37 12.52
C GLY A 137 21.57 24.31 12.99
N GLY A 138 21.77 25.64 12.86
CA GLY A 138 20.77 26.66 13.18
C GLY A 138 20.84 27.18 14.62
N ILE A 139 21.60 26.54 15.51
CA ILE A 139 21.78 26.93 16.91
C ILE A 139 23.21 26.66 17.39
N ASP A 140 23.67 27.42 18.39
CA ASP A 140 24.93 27.15 19.06
C ASP A 140 24.69 26.10 20.17
N TYR A 141 25.39 24.97 20.11
CA TYR A 141 25.24 23.87 21.06
C TYR A 141 25.99 24.15 22.39
N VAL A 142 25.50 25.15 23.11
CA VAL A 142 26.09 25.63 24.36
C VAL A 142 25.06 25.77 25.46
N GLY A 143 25.46 25.73 26.72
CA GLY A 143 24.62 25.97 27.89
C GLY A 143 23.42 25.00 27.92
N ASP A 144 22.23 25.57 27.85
CA ASP A 144 20.92 24.81 27.95
C ASP A 144 20.58 23.98 26.71
N GLU A 145 21.33 24.10 25.62
CA GLU A 145 21.19 23.24 24.45
C GLU A 145 21.85 21.87 24.64
N LYS A 146 22.78 21.76 25.60
CA LYS A 146 23.42 20.49 25.95
C LYS A 146 22.49 19.60 26.75
N LEU A 147 22.60 18.30 26.53
CA LEU A 147 21.78 17.32 27.23
C LEU A 147 22.27 17.10 28.65
N ALA A 148 21.46 17.33 29.67
CA ALA A 148 21.72 16.94 31.03
C ALA A 148 21.14 15.54 31.31
N ALA A 149 22.00 14.61 31.77
CA ALA A 149 21.52 13.27 32.12
C ALA A 149 20.57 13.31 33.31
N GLY A 150 19.32 12.86 33.11
CA GLY A 150 18.27 12.77 34.13
C GLY A 150 17.85 11.35 34.44
N ALA A 151 18.13 10.41 33.55
CA ALA A 151 17.79 9.00 33.71
C ALA A 151 18.73 8.31 34.72
N GLN A 152 18.18 7.45 35.57
CA GLN A 152 18.92 6.63 36.51
C GLN A 152 19.08 5.21 35.94
N TYR A 153 20.31 4.80 35.68
CA TYR A 153 20.68 3.47 35.23
C TYR A 153 21.69 2.82 36.20
N PRO A 154 21.68 1.51 36.38
CA PRO A 154 22.73 0.80 37.09
C PRO A 154 24.10 1.08 36.46
N GLU A 155 25.15 1.17 37.26
CA GLU A 155 26.51 1.31 36.73
C GLU A 155 26.95 0.05 35.97
N LYS A 156 27.46 0.24 34.76
CA LYS A 156 27.99 -0.81 33.89
C LYS A 156 29.24 -0.34 33.16
N SER A 157 30.19 -1.25 32.97
CA SER A 157 31.48 -0.96 32.32
C SER A 157 31.47 -1.14 30.80
N ASP A 158 30.45 -1.81 30.26
CA ASP A 158 30.36 -2.21 28.83
C ASP A 158 29.37 -1.38 27.98
N CYS A 159 28.98 -0.20 28.53
CA CYS A 159 28.04 0.72 27.91
C CYS A 159 28.69 1.90 27.18
N GLU A 160 30.03 1.85 26.97
CA GLU A 160 30.72 2.87 26.18
C GLU A 160 30.19 2.94 24.74
N THR A 161 30.25 4.14 24.16
CA THR A 161 29.94 4.33 22.74
C THR A 161 30.99 3.67 21.87
N ARG A 162 30.58 2.80 20.96
CA ARG A 162 31.46 2.08 20.04
C ARG A 162 31.47 2.77 18.69
N VAL A 163 32.69 3.08 18.21
CA VAL A 163 32.89 3.70 16.89
C VAL A 163 33.83 2.80 16.09
N GLU A 164 33.32 2.27 14.97
CA GLU A 164 34.10 1.39 14.11
C GLU A 164 34.25 1.96 12.70
N PHE A 165 35.49 2.04 12.26
CA PHE A 165 35.83 2.37 10.88
C PHE A 165 36.22 1.07 10.16
N LEU A 166 35.39 0.67 9.19
CA LEU A 166 35.65 -0.52 8.35
C LEU A 166 36.43 -0.08 7.11
N GLU A 167 37.67 -0.53 6.95
CA GLU A 167 38.46 -0.20 5.78
C GLU A 167 38.15 -1.21 4.65
N ASP A 168 37.61 -0.70 3.54
CA ASP A 168 37.26 -1.49 2.36
C ASP A 168 38.46 -1.57 1.40
N ILE A 169 39.38 -2.50 1.67
CA ILE A 169 40.60 -2.68 0.88
C ILE A 169 40.28 -3.30 -0.48
N ASP A 170 39.33 -4.24 -0.52
CA ASP A 170 39.06 -5.06 -1.70
C ASP A 170 37.95 -4.48 -2.59
N GLY A 171 37.33 -3.38 -2.22
CA GLY A 171 36.24 -2.76 -2.96
C GLY A 171 34.94 -3.56 -2.92
N VAL A 172 34.72 -4.32 -1.84
CA VAL A 172 33.51 -5.15 -1.64
C VAL A 172 32.26 -4.31 -1.48
N GLY A 173 32.40 -3.13 -0.86
CA GLY A 173 31.30 -2.18 -0.65
C GLY A 173 30.66 -2.27 0.74
N ALA A 174 30.20 -1.12 1.22
CA ALA A 174 29.57 -0.97 2.53
C ALA A 174 28.31 -1.84 2.68
N GLU A 175 27.59 -2.10 1.58
CA GLU A 175 26.38 -2.91 1.54
C GLU A 175 26.60 -4.37 2.00
N VAL A 176 27.83 -4.87 1.89
CA VAL A 176 28.19 -6.24 2.29
C VAL A 176 28.93 -6.22 3.61
N LEU A 177 29.92 -5.32 3.76
CA LEU A 177 30.81 -5.28 4.93
C LEU A 177 30.06 -4.88 6.22
N GLU A 178 29.24 -3.86 6.16
CA GLU A 178 28.54 -3.37 7.36
C GLU A 178 27.55 -4.37 7.94
N PRO A 179 26.63 -5.01 7.14
CA PRO A 179 25.73 -6.02 7.68
C PRO A 179 26.46 -7.22 8.29
N GLN A 180 27.58 -7.67 7.68
CA GLN A 180 28.38 -8.76 8.24
C GLN A 180 29.02 -8.36 9.58
N ARG A 181 29.53 -7.12 9.67
CA ARG A 181 30.07 -6.62 10.93
C ARG A 181 29.00 -6.46 12.01
N ILE A 182 27.82 -5.94 11.63
CA ILE A 182 26.66 -5.82 12.51
C ILE A 182 26.24 -7.19 13.06
N ALA A 183 26.19 -8.21 12.20
CA ALA A 183 25.88 -9.57 12.64
C ALA A 183 26.85 -10.06 13.73
N LYS A 184 28.17 -9.84 13.53
CA LYS A 184 29.19 -10.17 14.54
C LYS A 184 29.00 -9.39 15.83
N ILE A 185 28.70 -8.08 15.77
CA ILE A 185 28.45 -7.24 16.94
C ILE A 185 27.23 -7.73 17.73
N ILE A 186 26.15 -8.08 17.04
CA ILE A 186 24.93 -8.62 17.69
C ILE A 186 25.26 -9.93 18.39
N CYS A 187 25.97 -10.86 17.73
CA CYS A 187 26.42 -12.11 18.35
C CYS A 187 27.35 -11.86 19.54
N GLU A 188 28.34 -10.97 19.40
CA GLU A 188 29.24 -10.59 20.49
C GLU A 188 28.48 -10.11 21.74
N LEU A 189 27.45 -9.26 21.57
CA LEU A 189 26.64 -8.74 22.68
C LEU A 189 25.71 -9.80 23.27
N MET A 190 25.16 -10.69 22.46
CA MET A 190 24.33 -11.80 22.94
C MET A 190 25.15 -12.81 23.72
N GLU A 191 26.33 -13.19 23.24
CA GLU A 191 27.21 -14.16 23.85
C GLU A 191 27.91 -13.63 25.11
N SER A 192 28.21 -12.32 25.18
CA SER A 192 28.81 -11.69 26.37
C SER A 192 27.85 -11.63 27.56
N GLY A 193 26.57 -11.93 27.35
CA GLY A 193 25.55 -11.81 28.39
C GLY A 193 25.21 -10.34 28.71
N PHE A 194 25.34 -9.44 27.73
CA PHE A 194 24.94 -8.04 27.91
C PHE A 194 23.48 -7.95 28.38
N THR A 195 23.22 -7.10 29.35
CA THR A 195 21.86 -6.90 29.91
C THR A 195 21.33 -5.53 29.52
N VAL A 196 20.00 -5.41 29.43
CA VAL A 196 19.28 -4.14 29.22
C VAL A 196 18.37 -3.87 30.40
N THR A 197 18.09 -2.59 30.65
CA THR A 197 17.24 -2.16 31.77
C THR A 197 15.82 -1.94 31.26
N GLU A 198 14.87 -2.72 31.78
CA GLU A 198 13.46 -2.58 31.47
C GLU A 198 12.68 -2.40 32.78
N ASN A 199 11.92 -1.30 32.91
CA ASN A 199 11.18 -0.95 34.14
C ASN A 199 12.04 -0.94 35.42
N GLY A 200 13.30 -0.51 35.31
CA GLY A 200 14.25 -0.44 36.42
C GLY A 200 14.90 -1.77 36.81
N GLN A 201 14.63 -2.87 36.09
CA GLN A 201 15.23 -4.17 36.28
C GLN A 201 16.10 -4.57 35.10
N GLU A 202 17.20 -5.25 35.36
CA GLU A 202 18.06 -5.79 34.32
C GLU A 202 17.55 -7.12 33.80
N ARG A 203 17.52 -7.30 32.48
CA ARG A 203 17.25 -8.56 31.78
C ARG A 203 18.29 -8.82 30.69
N PRO A 204 18.52 -10.07 30.32
CA PRO A 204 19.33 -10.39 29.14
C PRO A 204 18.84 -9.65 27.90
N ILE A 205 19.78 -9.27 27.04
CA ILE A 205 19.47 -8.63 25.75
C ILE A 205 18.76 -9.63 24.81
N GLU A 206 17.83 -9.14 24.04
CA GLU A 206 17.08 -9.88 23.02
C GLU A 206 17.21 -9.20 21.65
N TYR A 207 16.84 -9.87 20.55
CA TYR A 207 16.90 -9.27 19.21
C TYR A 207 16.03 -8.02 19.08
N ARG A 208 14.91 -7.93 19.78
CA ARG A 208 14.02 -6.74 19.79
C ARG A 208 14.65 -5.48 20.38
N ASP A 209 15.75 -5.63 21.11
CA ASP A 209 16.44 -4.50 21.76
C ASP A 209 17.38 -3.78 20.79
N PHE A 210 17.68 -4.38 19.64
CA PHE A 210 18.54 -3.81 18.63
C PHE A 210 17.74 -3.05 17.56
N CYS A 211 18.22 -1.85 17.25
CA CYS A 211 17.73 -1.08 16.11
C CYS A 211 18.90 -0.62 15.24
N ILE A 212 18.81 -0.93 13.94
CA ILE A 212 19.76 -0.47 12.93
C ILE A 212 19.14 0.74 12.23
N LEU A 213 19.79 1.87 12.34
CA LEU A 213 19.37 3.14 11.78
C LEU A 213 20.16 3.46 10.50
N LEU A 214 19.44 3.71 9.42
CA LEU A 214 19.98 4.05 8.11
C LEU A 214 19.47 5.42 7.66
N ARG A 215 20.32 6.23 7.03
CA ARG A 215 19.89 7.50 6.42
C ARG A 215 18.87 7.25 5.28
N SER A 216 19.11 6.23 4.47
CA SER A 216 18.23 5.80 3.37
C SER A 216 17.89 4.32 3.52
N SER A 217 16.73 4.03 4.15
CA SER A 217 16.31 2.65 4.41
C SER A 217 15.76 1.96 3.16
N ASN A 218 15.01 2.65 2.30
CA ASN A 218 14.33 2.02 1.17
C ASN A 218 15.27 1.25 0.25
N LYS A 219 16.45 1.81 -0.02
CA LYS A 219 17.45 1.19 -0.90
C LYS A 219 18.25 0.09 -0.20
N TYR A 220 18.57 0.28 1.07
CA TYR A 220 19.62 -0.51 1.74
C TYR A 220 19.07 -1.49 2.79
N ALA A 221 17.94 -1.17 3.44
CA ALA A 221 17.38 -2.05 4.46
C ALA A 221 17.07 -3.48 3.97
N PRO A 222 16.61 -3.71 2.74
CA PRO A 222 16.44 -5.08 2.22
C PRO A 222 17.74 -5.87 2.20
N VAL A 223 18.85 -5.24 1.75
CA VAL A 223 20.17 -5.89 1.65
C VAL A 223 20.73 -6.21 3.04
N TYR A 224 20.58 -5.27 3.99
CA TYR A 224 20.97 -5.51 5.40
C TYR A 224 20.12 -6.64 6.02
N ALA A 225 18.81 -6.64 5.80
CA ALA A 225 17.92 -7.65 6.34
C ALA A 225 18.23 -9.04 5.77
N GLU A 226 18.54 -9.14 4.49
CA GLU A 226 18.92 -10.40 3.85
C GLU A 226 20.22 -10.96 4.42
N ASN A 227 21.27 -10.13 4.52
CA ASN A 227 22.56 -10.54 5.08
C ASN A 227 22.44 -11.00 6.55
N LEU A 228 21.66 -10.28 7.37
CA LEU A 228 21.44 -10.64 8.77
C LEU A 228 20.63 -11.94 8.90
N ARG A 229 19.59 -12.14 8.09
CA ARG A 229 18.84 -13.40 8.06
C ARG A 229 19.69 -14.57 7.62
N ASN A 230 20.57 -14.38 6.64
CA ASN A 230 21.53 -15.39 6.21
C ASN A 230 22.53 -15.76 7.32
N ALA A 231 22.80 -14.82 8.23
CA ALA A 231 23.56 -15.04 9.46
C ALA A 231 22.73 -15.64 10.61
N GLY A 232 21.45 -16.01 10.38
CA GLY A 232 20.57 -16.58 11.41
C GLY A 232 19.94 -15.57 12.36
N ILE A 233 20.07 -14.26 12.10
CA ILE A 233 19.52 -13.19 12.95
C ILE A 233 18.13 -12.79 12.42
N PRO A 234 17.05 -12.97 13.20
CA PRO A 234 15.72 -12.59 12.79
C PRO A 234 15.63 -11.07 12.67
N THR A 235 15.19 -10.58 11.51
CA THR A 235 15.16 -9.14 11.22
C THR A 235 13.83 -8.70 10.63
N TRP A 236 13.42 -7.49 11.02
CA TRP A 236 12.33 -6.73 10.44
C TRP A 236 12.87 -5.43 9.82
N ALA A 237 12.49 -5.15 8.59
CA ALA A 237 12.91 -3.94 7.89
C ALA A 237 11.69 -3.09 7.52
N ALA A 238 11.67 -1.83 7.98
CA ALA A 238 10.67 -0.84 7.59
C ALA A 238 10.96 -0.31 6.19
N VAL A 239 10.58 -1.07 5.16
CA VAL A 239 10.73 -0.64 3.77
C VAL A 239 9.44 0.06 3.33
N THR A 240 9.56 1.33 2.91
CA THR A 240 8.48 2.06 2.25
C THR A 240 8.75 2.07 0.77
N GLY A 241 7.80 1.55 0.00
CA GLY A 241 7.92 1.47 -1.45
C GLY A 241 8.41 0.11 -1.96
N GLY A 242 8.21 -0.12 -3.25
CA GLY A 242 8.55 -1.38 -3.89
C GLY A 242 7.46 -2.46 -3.80
N PHE A 243 6.29 -2.16 -3.23
CA PHE A 243 5.17 -3.09 -3.16
C PHE A 243 4.78 -3.63 -4.54
N PHE A 244 4.55 -2.73 -5.49
CA PHE A 244 4.20 -3.12 -6.87
C PHE A 244 5.38 -3.70 -7.66
N ALA A 245 6.61 -3.53 -7.20
CA ALA A 245 7.82 -4.14 -7.78
C ALA A 245 8.17 -5.49 -7.15
N ALA A 246 7.56 -5.85 -6.01
CA ALA A 246 7.74 -7.16 -5.41
C ALA A 246 7.34 -8.26 -6.41
N ALA A 247 8.18 -9.29 -6.56
CA ALA A 247 8.02 -10.29 -7.60
C ALA A 247 6.65 -10.97 -7.57
N GLU A 248 6.16 -11.30 -6.37
CA GLU A 248 4.85 -11.91 -6.15
C GLU A 248 3.68 -11.01 -6.56
N VAL A 249 3.76 -9.72 -6.27
CA VAL A 249 2.74 -8.73 -6.65
C VAL A 249 2.81 -8.41 -8.14
N SER A 250 4.03 -8.23 -8.65
CA SER A 250 4.29 -7.94 -10.06
C SER A 250 3.76 -9.04 -10.97
N LEU A 251 3.89 -10.31 -10.56
CA LEU A 251 3.35 -11.44 -11.33
C LEU A 251 1.82 -11.45 -11.34
N ILE A 252 1.17 -11.22 -10.21
CA ILE A 252 -0.31 -11.12 -10.18
C ILE A 252 -0.78 -9.97 -11.07
N LEU A 253 -0.14 -8.79 -10.97
CA LEU A 253 -0.47 -7.66 -11.84
C LEU A 253 -0.25 -7.97 -13.32
N ALA A 254 0.81 -8.69 -13.66
CA ALA A 254 1.03 -9.17 -15.03
C ALA A 254 -0.10 -10.11 -15.47
N PHE A 255 -0.54 -11.01 -14.58
CA PHE A 255 -1.66 -11.90 -14.86
C PHE A 255 -2.97 -11.12 -15.09
N LEU A 256 -3.28 -10.16 -14.22
CA LEU A 256 -4.45 -9.28 -14.37
C LEU A 256 -4.39 -8.47 -15.69
N ASN A 257 -3.20 -8.01 -16.08
CA ASN A 257 -2.99 -7.35 -17.38
C ASN A 257 -3.30 -8.29 -18.56
N VAL A 258 -2.88 -9.56 -18.50
CA VAL A 258 -3.20 -10.57 -19.52
C VAL A 258 -4.71 -10.88 -19.55
N ILE A 259 -5.37 -10.89 -18.42
CA ILE A 259 -6.83 -11.06 -18.33
C ILE A 259 -7.54 -9.87 -19.00
N ASP A 260 -7.11 -8.65 -18.72
CA ASP A 260 -7.68 -7.43 -19.34
C ASP A 260 -7.40 -7.39 -20.84
N ASN A 261 -6.13 -7.52 -21.22
CA ASN A 261 -5.70 -7.53 -22.61
C ASN A 261 -4.58 -8.57 -22.84
N PRO A 262 -4.89 -9.73 -23.41
CA PRO A 262 -3.91 -10.80 -23.63
C PRO A 262 -2.88 -10.49 -24.74
N ASP A 263 -3.11 -9.46 -25.54
CA ASP A 263 -2.26 -9.09 -26.68
C ASP A 263 -1.02 -8.28 -26.26
N GLN A 264 -0.69 -8.31 -24.96
CA GLN A 264 0.49 -7.70 -24.37
C GLN A 264 1.58 -8.75 -24.17
N ASP A 265 2.59 -8.80 -25.04
CA ASP A 265 3.64 -9.81 -25.05
C ASP A 265 4.42 -9.87 -23.73
N ILE A 266 4.76 -8.72 -23.09
CA ILE A 266 5.58 -8.69 -21.87
C ILE A 266 4.85 -9.28 -20.66
N PRO A 267 3.62 -8.88 -20.32
CA PRO A 267 2.84 -9.52 -19.26
C PRO A 267 2.58 -11.00 -19.53
N LEU A 268 2.22 -11.36 -20.76
CA LEU A 268 1.97 -12.76 -21.13
C LEU A 268 3.22 -13.62 -20.98
N LEU A 269 4.39 -13.13 -21.43
CA LEU A 269 5.67 -13.79 -21.24
C LEU A 269 5.97 -14.02 -19.75
N SER A 270 5.75 -13.00 -18.92
CA SER A 270 5.96 -13.09 -17.48
C SER A 270 5.09 -14.16 -16.84
N VAL A 271 3.83 -14.26 -17.26
CA VAL A 271 2.88 -15.27 -16.78
C VAL A 271 3.29 -16.67 -17.23
N LEU A 272 3.62 -16.87 -18.50
CA LEU A 272 4.00 -18.17 -19.04
C LEU A 272 5.29 -18.71 -18.42
N MET A 273 6.31 -17.86 -18.25
CA MET A 273 7.58 -18.23 -17.65
C MET A 273 7.54 -18.31 -16.12
N SER A 274 6.42 -17.93 -15.49
CA SER A 274 6.27 -18.00 -14.04
C SER A 274 6.24 -19.45 -13.53
N PRO A 275 6.46 -19.65 -12.22
CA PRO A 275 6.33 -20.96 -11.61
C PRO A 275 4.93 -21.61 -11.75
N ILE A 276 3.90 -20.82 -12.09
CA ILE A 276 2.53 -21.30 -12.31
C ILE A 276 2.49 -22.22 -13.55
N TYR A 277 3.06 -21.75 -14.66
CA TYR A 277 3.04 -22.50 -15.93
C TYR A 277 4.38 -23.13 -16.29
N GLY A 278 5.51 -22.59 -15.81
CA GLY A 278 6.83 -23.17 -15.89
C GLY A 278 7.37 -23.31 -17.33
N PHE A 279 7.01 -22.39 -18.23
CA PHE A 279 7.62 -22.37 -19.58
C PHE A 279 9.06 -21.88 -19.49
N THR A 280 9.93 -22.48 -20.28
CA THR A 280 11.33 -22.10 -20.40
C THR A 280 11.53 -21.10 -21.55
N ALA A 281 12.68 -20.43 -21.59
CA ALA A 281 13.06 -19.61 -22.73
C ALA A 281 13.08 -20.37 -24.06
N GLU A 282 13.42 -21.67 -24.01
CA GLU A 282 13.41 -22.56 -25.16
C GLU A 282 12.00 -22.86 -25.66
N ASP A 283 11.04 -23.12 -24.74
CA ASP A 283 9.61 -23.24 -25.09
C ASP A 283 9.10 -21.99 -25.78
N MET A 284 9.50 -20.80 -25.30
CA MET A 284 9.11 -19.52 -25.90
C MET A 284 9.71 -19.32 -27.29
N ALA A 285 10.97 -19.67 -27.47
CA ALA A 285 11.65 -19.62 -28.77
C ALA A 285 11.03 -20.59 -29.77
N GLN A 286 10.64 -21.78 -29.31
CA GLN A 286 9.94 -22.75 -30.16
C GLN A 286 8.55 -22.21 -30.56
N LEU A 287 7.77 -21.69 -29.64
CA LEU A 287 6.46 -21.14 -29.91
C LEU A 287 6.53 -19.99 -30.94
N ARG A 288 7.54 -19.10 -30.82
CA ARG A 288 7.81 -18.03 -31.79
C ARG A 288 8.20 -18.55 -33.17
N ARG A 289 9.03 -19.62 -33.22
CA ARG A 289 9.46 -20.22 -34.48
C ARG A 289 8.31 -20.87 -35.24
N GLU A 290 7.36 -21.50 -34.53
CA GLU A 290 6.22 -22.18 -35.14
C GLU A 290 5.16 -21.22 -35.68
N CYS A 291 5.03 -20.03 -35.12
CA CYS A 291 3.93 -19.12 -35.39
C CYS A 291 4.33 -17.80 -36.08
N GLY A 292 5.62 -17.53 -36.32
CA GLY A 292 6.10 -16.38 -37.07
C GLY A 292 6.16 -15.06 -36.28
N GLU A 293 6.01 -13.92 -37.00
CA GLU A 293 6.19 -12.56 -36.41
C GLU A 293 4.96 -12.00 -35.69
N GLU A 294 3.92 -12.78 -35.51
CA GLU A 294 2.69 -12.36 -34.84
C GLU A 294 2.90 -12.24 -33.31
N THR A 295 1.90 -11.69 -32.61
CA THR A 295 1.97 -11.53 -31.14
C THR A 295 2.07 -12.89 -30.44
N LEU A 296 2.63 -12.91 -29.22
CA LEU A 296 2.77 -14.14 -28.44
C LEU A 296 1.42 -14.79 -28.15
N TYR A 297 0.37 -13.99 -27.99
CA TYR A 297 -0.99 -14.51 -27.76
C TYR A 297 -1.54 -15.25 -29.00
N VAL A 298 -1.36 -14.70 -30.19
CA VAL A 298 -1.75 -15.37 -31.43
C VAL A 298 -0.99 -16.69 -31.60
N SER A 299 0.30 -16.70 -31.26
CA SER A 299 1.12 -17.91 -31.24
C SER A 299 0.55 -18.96 -30.28
N LEU A 300 0.15 -18.55 -29.08
CA LEU A 300 -0.47 -19.42 -28.08
C LEU A 300 -1.82 -19.99 -28.56
N LEU A 301 -2.62 -19.18 -29.25
CA LEU A 301 -3.92 -19.63 -29.79
C LEU A 301 -3.77 -20.72 -30.86
N ARG A 302 -2.71 -20.68 -31.67
CA ARG A 302 -2.44 -21.63 -32.75
C ARG A 302 -1.71 -22.87 -32.29
N ALA A 303 -1.05 -22.84 -31.14
CA ALA A 303 -0.28 -23.95 -30.64
C ALA A 303 -1.16 -25.15 -30.28
N GLU A 304 -0.79 -26.34 -30.77
CA GLU A 304 -1.49 -27.60 -30.48
C GLU A 304 -0.87 -28.37 -29.29
N ASN A 305 0.22 -27.88 -28.73
CA ASN A 305 0.87 -28.47 -27.55
C ASN A 305 -0.09 -28.46 -26.36
N GLY A 306 -0.25 -29.57 -25.65
CA GLY A 306 -1.17 -29.74 -24.54
C GLY A 306 -0.98 -28.71 -23.39
N ARG A 307 0.26 -28.20 -23.15
CA ARG A 307 0.50 -27.13 -22.19
C ARG A 307 -0.08 -25.78 -22.67
N CYS A 308 0.08 -25.47 -23.95
CA CYS A 308 -0.47 -24.26 -24.54
C CYS A 308 -2.00 -24.30 -24.58
N VAL A 309 -2.59 -25.45 -24.90
CA VAL A 309 -4.03 -25.67 -24.88
C VAL A 309 -4.58 -25.43 -23.47
N ARG A 310 -3.97 -26.02 -22.46
CA ARG A 310 -4.36 -25.81 -21.06
C ARG A 310 -4.34 -24.34 -20.67
N VAL A 311 -3.26 -23.62 -20.95
CA VAL A 311 -3.11 -22.19 -20.64
C VAL A 311 -4.19 -21.37 -21.35
N ARG A 312 -4.44 -21.63 -22.63
CA ARG A 312 -5.47 -20.97 -23.42
C ARG A 312 -6.87 -21.13 -22.80
N ASP A 313 -7.22 -22.36 -22.42
CA ASP A 313 -8.51 -22.68 -21.85
C ASP A 313 -8.69 -22.05 -20.46
N GLU A 314 -7.63 -22.09 -19.63
CA GLU A 314 -7.62 -21.39 -18.33
C GLU A 314 -7.74 -19.88 -18.48
N LEU A 315 -6.98 -19.24 -19.39
CA LEU A 315 -7.10 -17.80 -19.66
C LEU A 315 -8.49 -17.41 -20.15
N THR A 316 -9.08 -18.22 -21.03
CA THR A 316 -10.44 -17.97 -21.54
C THR A 316 -11.44 -17.99 -20.38
N ARG A 317 -11.36 -19.00 -19.50
CA ARG A 317 -12.21 -19.13 -18.32
C ARG A 317 -11.99 -17.97 -17.33
N PHE A 318 -10.74 -17.62 -17.03
CA PHE A 318 -10.42 -16.51 -16.12
C PHE A 318 -10.94 -15.17 -16.65
N ARG A 319 -10.86 -14.93 -17.95
CA ARG A 319 -11.41 -13.72 -18.57
C ARG A 319 -12.93 -13.62 -18.43
N ALA A 320 -13.64 -14.74 -18.60
CA ALA A 320 -15.07 -14.80 -18.38
C ALA A 320 -15.41 -14.48 -16.92
N LEU A 321 -14.73 -15.08 -15.95
CA LEU A 321 -14.92 -14.83 -14.53
C LEU A 321 -14.59 -13.39 -14.13
N ALA A 322 -13.51 -12.81 -14.64
CA ALA A 322 -13.09 -11.43 -14.36
C ALA A 322 -14.12 -10.39 -14.80
N SER A 323 -15.00 -10.71 -15.75
CA SER A 323 -16.06 -9.81 -16.20
C SER A 323 -17.23 -9.69 -15.20
N THR A 324 -17.36 -10.65 -14.28
CA THR A 324 -18.51 -10.76 -13.37
C THR A 324 -18.14 -10.69 -11.89
N MET A 325 -16.86 -10.93 -11.57
CA MET A 325 -16.36 -10.94 -10.18
C MET A 325 -15.75 -9.60 -9.78
N PRO A 326 -15.88 -9.18 -8.50
CA PRO A 326 -15.09 -8.10 -7.92
C PRO A 326 -13.59 -8.40 -8.00
N ALA A 327 -12.75 -7.36 -8.10
CA ALA A 327 -11.31 -7.51 -8.30
C ALA A 327 -10.60 -8.27 -7.17
N ASP A 328 -10.97 -8.02 -5.92
CA ASP A 328 -10.44 -8.71 -4.73
C ASP A 328 -10.74 -10.21 -4.75
N SER A 329 -12.02 -10.55 -5.00
CA SER A 329 -12.49 -11.93 -5.08
C SER A 329 -11.85 -12.67 -6.25
N PHE A 330 -11.64 -11.98 -7.38
CA PHE A 330 -10.97 -12.54 -8.53
C PHE A 330 -9.49 -12.84 -8.24
N ILE A 331 -8.76 -11.92 -7.59
CA ILE A 331 -7.34 -12.14 -7.20
C ILE A 331 -7.23 -13.35 -6.27
N ASN A 332 -8.09 -13.43 -5.26
CA ASN A 332 -8.10 -14.57 -4.32
C ASN A 332 -8.35 -15.91 -5.04
N MET A 333 -9.37 -15.96 -5.90
CA MET A 333 -9.70 -17.15 -6.70
C MET A 333 -8.53 -17.52 -7.62
N LEU A 334 -7.93 -16.54 -8.32
CA LEU A 334 -6.79 -16.75 -9.20
C LEU A 334 -5.60 -17.40 -8.45
N CYS A 335 -5.24 -16.83 -7.30
CA CYS A 335 -4.12 -17.35 -6.48
C CYS A 335 -4.39 -18.75 -5.94
N THR A 336 -5.64 -19.04 -5.57
CA THR A 336 -6.06 -20.35 -5.05
C THR A 336 -6.05 -21.39 -6.15
N GLU A 337 -6.69 -21.14 -7.30
CA GLU A 337 -6.83 -22.12 -8.38
C GLU A 337 -5.52 -22.41 -9.10
N THR A 338 -4.66 -21.39 -9.26
CA THR A 338 -3.32 -21.60 -9.83
C THR A 338 -2.34 -22.22 -8.84
N GLY A 339 -2.70 -22.35 -7.55
CA GLY A 339 -1.81 -22.80 -6.49
C GLY A 339 -0.70 -21.81 -6.16
N TYR A 340 -0.80 -20.56 -6.62
CA TYR A 340 0.27 -19.57 -6.48
C TYR A 340 0.60 -19.24 -5.02
N GLU A 341 -0.38 -19.25 -4.13
CA GLU A 341 -0.13 -19.09 -2.69
C GLU A 341 0.83 -20.14 -2.13
N ASN A 342 0.68 -21.41 -2.54
CA ASN A 342 1.54 -22.49 -2.08
C ASN A 342 2.95 -22.37 -2.66
N ILE A 343 3.06 -21.94 -3.93
CA ILE A 343 4.35 -21.65 -4.58
C ILE A 343 5.07 -20.54 -3.80
N VAL A 344 4.38 -19.46 -3.51
CA VAL A 344 4.94 -18.29 -2.80
C VAL A 344 5.36 -18.66 -1.37
N ARG A 345 4.58 -19.48 -0.66
CA ARG A 345 4.95 -19.97 0.68
C ARG A 345 6.26 -20.79 0.68
N ALA A 346 6.51 -21.53 -0.40
CA ALA A 346 7.73 -22.33 -0.54
C ALA A 346 8.97 -21.49 -0.90
N MET A 347 8.80 -20.23 -1.30
CA MET A 347 9.92 -19.35 -1.63
C MET A 347 10.60 -18.77 -0.36
N PRO A 348 11.87 -18.35 -0.45
CA PRO A 348 12.51 -17.60 0.64
C PRO A 348 11.67 -16.38 1.05
N GLY A 349 11.40 -16.25 2.35
CA GLY A 349 10.53 -15.17 2.87
C GLY A 349 9.04 -15.35 2.52
N GLY A 350 8.58 -16.59 2.33
CA GLY A 350 7.25 -16.92 1.84
C GLY A 350 6.11 -16.30 2.62
N GLU A 351 6.21 -16.20 3.96
CA GLU A 351 5.19 -15.53 4.77
C GLU A 351 5.05 -14.04 4.43
N SER A 352 6.16 -13.33 4.27
CA SER A 352 6.15 -11.90 3.88
C SER A 352 5.57 -11.72 2.47
N ARG A 353 5.90 -12.62 1.56
CA ARG A 353 5.38 -12.60 0.19
C ARG A 353 3.87 -12.88 0.16
N LEU A 354 3.41 -13.85 0.96
CA LEU A 354 1.97 -14.13 1.07
C LEU A 354 1.21 -12.95 1.65
N ALA A 355 1.80 -12.26 2.65
CA ALA A 355 1.19 -11.04 3.19
C ALA A 355 1.10 -9.92 2.16
N ASN A 356 2.06 -9.79 1.24
CA ASN A 356 1.96 -8.86 0.12
C ASN A 356 0.79 -9.22 -0.82
N ILE A 357 0.55 -10.50 -1.07
CA ILE A 357 -0.62 -10.94 -1.84
C ILE A 357 -1.92 -10.54 -1.14
N ARG A 358 -2.03 -10.81 0.17
CA ARG A 358 -3.21 -10.43 0.97
C ARG A 358 -3.42 -8.91 1.03
N LEU A 359 -2.33 -8.16 1.04
CA LEU A 359 -2.38 -6.70 0.97
C LEU A 359 -2.87 -6.22 -0.40
N LEU A 360 -2.49 -6.89 -1.49
CA LEU A 360 -3.01 -6.59 -2.83
C LEU A 360 -4.53 -6.85 -2.92
N GLU A 361 -5.01 -7.96 -2.34
CA GLU A 361 -6.44 -8.26 -2.22
C GLU A 361 -7.18 -7.15 -1.46
N LYS A 362 -6.62 -6.70 -0.32
CA LYS A 362 -7.17 -5.61 0.46
C LYS A 362 -7.26 -4.30 -0.34
N TYR A 363 -6.22 -3.94 -1.08
CA TYR A 363 -6.25 -2.74 -1.94
C TYR A 363 -7.27 -2.86 -3.06
N ALA A 364 -7.48 -4.06 -3.59
CA ALA A 364 -8.53 -4.31 -4.58
C ALA A 364 -9.92 -4.15 -3.96
N ALA A 365 -10.14 -4.65 -2.74
CA ALA A 365 -11.40 -4.48 -2.01
C ALA A 365 -11.67 -2.99 -1.66
N GLU A 366 -10.64 -2.23 -1.23
CA GLU A 366 -10.76 -0.80 -0.99
C GLU A 366 -11.10 -0.03 -2.28
N TYR A 367 -10.47 -0.40 -3.40
CA TYR A 367 -10.79 0.17 -4.71
C TYR A 367 -12.25 0.00 -5.08
N GLU A 368 -12.81 -1.20 -4.87
CA GLU A 368 -14.24 -1.50 -5.11
C GLU A 368 -15.15 -0.72 -4.14
N ALA A 369 -14.76 -0.59 -2.87
CA ALA A 369 -15.52 0.16 -1.86
C ALA A 369 -15.65 1.65 -2.18
N TYR A 370 -14.71 2.24 -2.93
CA TYR A 370 -14.80 3.63 -3.42
C TYR A 370 -15.75 3.80 -4.63
N GLY A 371 -16.46 2.75 -5.04
CA GLY A 371 -17.42 2.80 -6.13
C GLY A 371 -16.82 2.57 -7.53
N TYR A 372 -15.56 2.15 -7.58
CA TYR A 372 -14.94 1.67 -8.81
C TYR A 372 -15.15 0.16 -8.90
N SER A 373 -15.16 -0.41 -10.10
CA SER A 373 -15.41 -1.85 -10.24
C SER A 373 -14.58 -2.50 -11.35
N GLY A 374 -14.31 -3.79 -11.14
CA GLY A 374 -13.75 -4.71 -12.11
C GLY A 374 -12.23 -4.68 -12.25
N VAL A 375 -11.72 -5.82 -12.71
CA VAL A 375 -10.28 -6.10 -12.87
C VAL A 375 -9.58 -5.07 -13.76
N SER A 376 -10.17 -4.72 -14.90
CA SER A 376 -9.60 -3.73 -15.84
C SER A 376 -9.43 -2.34 -15.22
N GLY A 377 -10.36 -1.92 -14.37
CA GLY A 377 -10.28 -0.67 -13.65
C GLY A 377 -9.17 -0.68 -12.59
N PHE A 378 -9.07 -1.78 -11.85
CA PHE A 378 -8.04 -1.98 -10.83
C PHE A 378 -6.63 -2.01 -11.44
N VAL A 379 -6.42 -2.70 -12.56
CA VAL A 379 -5.14 -2.70 -13.29
C VAL A 379 -4.71 -1.29 -13.64
N ARG A 380 -5.58 -0.48 -14.23
CA ARG A 380 -5.28 0.92 -14.58
C ARG A 380 -5.01 1.79 -13.35
N PHE A 381 -5.67 1.53 -12.24
CA PHE A 381 -5.41 2.19 -10.97
C PHE A 381 -4.01 1.86 -10.44
N ALA A 382 -3.64 0.57 -10.38
CA ALA A 382 -2.32 0.10 -9.95
C ALA A 382 -1.19 0.68 -10.83
N GLU A 383 -1.39 0.73 -12.15
CA GLU A 383 -0.42 1.33 -13.09
C GLU A 383 -0.24 2.85 -12.86
N ARG A 384 -1.31 3.58 -12.57
CA ARG A 384 -1.21 5.02 -12.24
C ARG A 384 -0.43 5.25 -10.95
N LEU A 385 -0.69 4.44 -9.92
CA LEU A 385 0.07 4.52 -8.66
C LEU A 385 1.56 4.25 -8.91
N LYS A 386 1.87 3.21 -9.69
CA LYS A 386 3.25 2.87 -10.05
C LYS A 386 3.94 4.01 -10.83
N LYS A 387 3.26 4.66 -11.78
CA LYS A 387 3.80 5.78 -12.56
C LYS A 387 4.02 7.04 -11.72
N ASN A 388 3.13 7.34 -10.79
CA ASN A 388 3.20 8.54 -9.95
C ASN A 388 4.20 8.39 -8.80
N ARG A 389 4.99 7.30 -8.74
CA ARG A 389 5.91 6.97 -7.64
C ARG A 389 5.24 6.98 -6.24
N SER A 390 3.93 6.93 -6.20
CA SER A 390 3.15 6.73 -4.97
C SER A 390 3.14 5.24 -4.66
N ASP A 391 4.32 4.69 -4.34
CA ASP A 391 4.41 3.28 -4.02
C ASP A 391 3.83 3.03 -2.64
N MET A 392 3.07 1.97 -2.50
CA MET A 392 2.41 1.61 -1.25
C MET A 392 3.38 0.87 -0.34
N GLU A 393 3.15 0.92 0.96
CA GLU A 393 3.96 0.18 1.92
C GLU A 393 3.75 -1.33 1.74
N SER A 394 4.85 -2.09 1.73
CA SER A 394 4.80 -3.55 1.71
C SER A 394 4.22 -4.10 3.02
N ALA A 395 3.56 -5.25 2.95
CA ALA A 395 3.01 -5.89 4.14
C ALA A 395 4.13 -6.29 5.12
N ASN A 396 4.02 -5.84 6.35
CA ASN A 396 4.88 -6.28 7.44
C ASN A 396 4.19 -7.44 8.18
N VAL A 397 4.69 -8.66 7.96
CA VAL A 397 4.16 -9.88 8.59
C VAL A 397 4.58 -10.00 10.05
N VAL A 398 5.70 -9.38 10.38
CA VAL A 398 6.24 -9.44 11.74
C VAL A 398 5.64 -8.29 12.54
N SER A 399 4.96 -8.62 13.64
CA SER A 399 4.48 -7.63 14.60
C SER A 399 5.67 -6.80 15.12
N GLU A 400 5.46 -5.51 15.34
CA GLU A 400 6.46 -4.65 16.01
C GLU A 400 6.93 -5.20 17.35
N ASN A 401 6.12 -6.06 17.98
CA ASN A 401 6.40 -6.71 19.25
C ASN A 401 7.14 -8.06 19.13
N ALA A 402 7.47 -8.51 17.91
CA ALA A 402 8.23 -9.75 17.75
C ALA A 402 9.68 -9.57 18.20
N ASN A 403 10.33 -10.66 18.61
CA ASN A 403 11.74 -10.67 19.01
C ASN A 403 12.66 -10.67 17.77
N VAL A 404 12.80 -9.49 17.14
CA VAL A 404 13.56 -9.30 15.90
C VAL A 404 14.36 -8.01 15.92
N VAL A 405 15.51 -8.01 15.23
CA VAL A 405 16.30 -6.79 15.00
C VAL A 405 15.55 -5.87 14.05
N ARG A 406 15.34 -4.61 14.43
CA ARG A 406 14.64 -3.62 13.60
C ARG A 406 15.61 -2.85 12.73
N ILE A 407 15.27 -2.71 11.45
CA ILE A 407 16.02 -1.88 10.49
C ILE A 407 15.09 -0.80 9.96
N MET A 408 15.41 0.46 10.20
CA MET A 408 14.56 1.57 9.77
C MET A 408 15.35 2.80 9.39
N SER A 409 14.70 3.79 8.79
CA SER A 409 15.32 5.08 8.55
C SER A 409 15.39 5.91 9.83
N ILE A 410 16.39 6.79 9.92
CA ILE A 410 16.50 7.75 11.03
C ILE A 410 15.21 8.57 11.15
N HIS A 411 14.58 8.96 10.04
CA HIS A 411 13.31 9.71 10.06
C HIS A 411 12.17 8.92 10.70
N LYS A 412 12.04 7.62 10.40
CA LYS A 412 11.00 6.76 11.02
C LYS A 412 11.27 6.48 12.49
N SER A 413 12.52 6.64 12.94
CA SER A 413 12.88 6.45 14.35
C SER A 413 12.58 7.67 15.23
N LYS A 414 12.24 8.83 14.64
CA LYS A 414 11.86 10.01 15.41
C LYS A 414 10.66 9.69 16.32
N GLY A 415 10.74 10.08 17.58
CA GLY A 415 9.75 9.71 18.60
C GLY A 415 9.95 8.32 19.23
N LEU A 416 10.73 7.43 18.62
CA LEU A 416 11.04 6.10 19.16
C LEU A 416 12.34 6.09 19.94
N GLU A 417 12.57 5.00 20.71
CA GLU A 417 13.77 4.77 21.52
C GLU A 417 14.09 3.28 21.62
N PHE A 418 15.38 2.94 21.64
CA PHE A 418 15.82 1.56 21.64
C PHE A 418 16.98 1.33 22.62
N PRO A 419 17.05 0.19 23.32
CA PRO A 419 18.17 -0.11 24.22
C PRO A 419 19.53 -0.03 23.54
N VAL A 420 19.69 -0.61 22.36
CA VAL A 420 20.91 -0.61 21.55
C VAL A 420 20.61 -0.06 20.15
N CYS A 421 21.26 1.07 19.81
CA CYS A 421 21.18 1.64 18.46
C CYS A 421 22.48 1.45 17.71
N ILE A 422 22.39 0.97 16.48
CA ILE A 422 23.49 0.83 15.53
C ILE A 422 23.23 1.80 14.39
N ILE A 423 24.01 2.87 14.28
CA ILE A 423 23.93 3.81 13.16
C ILE A 423 24.90 3.31 12.09
N ALA A 424 24.37 2.88 10.96
CA ALA A 424 25.13 2.32 9.87
C ALA A 424 25.05 3.18 8.60
N GLY A 425 25.97 2.95 7.67
CA GLY A 425 26.05 3.74 6.44
C GLY A 425 26.64 5.14 6.64
N CYS A 426 27.35 5.41 7.74
CA CYS A 426 27.97 6.71 8.01
C CYS A 426 29.00 7.11 6.95
N GLY A 427 29.62 6.13 6.25
CA GLY A 427 30.56 6.38 5.15
C GLY A 427 29.95 6.86 3.84
N ARG A 428 28.63 6.93 3.76
CA ARG A 428 27.94 7.36 2.55
C ARG A 428 27.99 8.85 2.39
N LYS A 429 28.19 9.28 1.14
CA LYS A 429 28.24 10.70 0.82
C LYS A 429 26.85 11.33 0.89
N PHE A 430 26.79 12.57 1.29
CA PHE A 430 25.60 13.39 1.21
C PHE A 430 25.18 13.56 -0.27
N VAL A 431 23.87 13.59 -0.51
CA VAL A 431 23.35 13.76 -1.88
C VAL A 431 23.39 15.25 -2.24
N ASN A 432 24.12 15.57 -3.29
CA ASN A 432 24.14 16.92 -3.82
C ASN A 432 23.05 17.07 -4.89
N ASP A 433 22.31 18.18 -4.84
CA ASP A 433 21.36 18.56 -5.88
C ASP A 433 22.12 18.94 -7.17
N THR A 434 21.85 18.20 -8.25
CA THR A 434 22.43 18.41 -9.57
C THR A 434 21.45 18.98 -10.58
N ASP A 435 20.24 19.36 -10.17
CA ASP A 435 19.17 19.79 -11.04
C ASP A 435 19.54 21.04 -11.85
N ASP A 436 19.07 21.08 -13.10
CA ASP A 436 19.32 22.22 -14.00
C ASP A 436 18.56 23.48 -13.55
N LEU A 437 17.41 23.30 -12.90
CA LEU A 437 16.57 24.34 -12.31
C LEU A 437 16.61 24.23 -10.78
N ARG A 438 16.92 25.34 -10.11
CA ARG A 438 16.88 25.45 -8.64
C ARG A 438 16.00 26.60 -8.22
N MET A 439 15.25 26.39 -7.14
CA MET A 439 14.37 27.37 -6.55
C MET A 439 14.72 27.61 -5.09
N HIS A 440 14.62 28.86 -4.65
CA HIS A 440 14.81 29.25 -3.26
C HIS A 440 13.81 30.34 -2.89
N PRO A 441 13.14 30.28 -1.72
CA PRO A 441 12.08 31.22 -1.35
C PRO A 441 12.50 32.68 -1.39
N GLN A 442 13.75 32.99 -1.02
CA GLN A 442 14.28 34.34 -0.94
C GLN A 442 15.10 34.75 -2.17
N LEU A 443 15.79 33.80 -2.82
CA LEU A 443 16.69 34.06 -3.95
C LEU A 443 16.02 33.87 -5.31
N GLY A 444 14.76 33.35 -5.32
CA GLY A 444 14.00 33.13 -6.54
C GLY A 444 14.40 31.88 -7.29
N VAL A 445 14.50 31.95 -8.61
CA VAL A 445 14.72 30.81 -9.51
C VAL A 445 16.04 31.00 -10.28
N GLY A 446 16.89 29.98 -10.23
CA GLY A 446 18.14 29.91 -10.96
C GLY A 446 18.19 28.71 -11.90
N MET A 447 18.64 28.91 -13.13
CA MET A 447 18.72 27.86 -14.15
C MET A 447 20.07 27.83 -14.86
N ARG A 448 20.36 26.71 -15.52
CA ARG A 448 21.40 26.61 -16.52
C ARG A 448 20.88 27.13 -17.85
N LEU A 449 21.69 27.89 -18.53
CA LEU A 449 21.40 28.36 -19.90
C LEU A 449 22.13 27.47 -20.89
N THR A 450 21.41 26.99 -21.89
CA THR A 450 22.00 26.26 -23.02
C THR A 450 22.07 27.20 -24.21
N ASP A 451 23.25 27.41 -24.73
CA ASP A 451 23.44 28.13 -25.97
C ASP A 451 22.86 27.32 -27.15
N PRO A 452 21.85 27.82 -27.85
CA PRO A 452 21.17 27.04 -28.88
C PRO A 452 22.04 26.75 -30.11
N GLU A 453 23.10 27.55 -30.35
CA GLU A 453 23.97 27.36 -31.52
C GLU A 453 25.09 26.37 -31.24
N THR A 454 25.67 26.41 -30.04
CA THR A 454 26.83 25.57 -29.66
C THR A 454 26.47 24.37 -28.81
N GLY A 455 25.26 24.31 -28.24
CA GLY A 455 24.85 23.29 -27.28
C GLY A 455 25.58 23.39 -25.92
N VAL A 456 26.39 24.42 -25.73
CA VAL A 456 27.16 24.58 -24.47
C VAL A 456 26.24 25.02 -23.33
N ARG A 457 26.27 24.28 -22.24
CA ARG A 457 25.53 24.60 -21.01
C ARG A 457 26.38 25.47 -20.09
N ARG A 458 25.83 26.61 -19.70
CA ARG A 458 26.44 27.53 -18.73
C ARG A 458 25.55 27.70 -17.53
N THR A 459 26.18 27.73 -16.35
CA THR A 459 25.46 28.02 -15.09
C THR A 459 25.27 29.54 -14.96
N THR A 460 24.19 29.96 -14.28
CA THR A 460 23.97 31.37 -13.94
C THR A 460 24.44 31.64 -12.52
N PHE A 461 24.84 32.88 -12.23
CA PHE A 461 25.25 33.32 -10.90
C PHE A 461 24.14 33.03 -9.85
N ILE A 462 22.87 33.31 -10.20
CA ILE A 462 21.73 33.06 -9.32
C ILE A 462 21.64 31.57 -8.99
N ARG A 463 21.79 30.68 -9.98
CA ARG A 463 21.75 29.25 -9.74
C ARG A 463 22.87 28.77 -8.80
N GLU A 464 24.08 29.33 -8.92
CA GLU A 464 25.19 29.00 -8.02
C GLU A 464 24.95 29.53 -6.60
N ALA A 465 24.43 30.76 -6.47
CA ALA A 465 24.07 31.34 -5.18
C ALA A 465 22.99 30.49 -4.48
N ILE A 466 21.94 30.07 -5.21
CA ILE A 466 20.92 29.16 -4.68
C ILE A 466 21.56 27.83 -4.30
N GLY A 467 22.46 27.30 -5.12
CA GLY A 467 23.18 26.06 -4.84
C GLY A 467 23.96 26.08 -3.53
N LEU A 468 24.67 27.18 -3.25
CA LEU A 468 25.39 27.35 -2.01
C LEU A 468 24.46 27.46 -0.79
N ALA A 469 23.39 28.25 -0.87
CA ALA A 469 22.40 28.38 0.20
C ALA A 469 21.68 27.04 0.48
N THR A 470 21.34 26.31 -0.57
CA THR A 470 20.69 24.99 -0.43
C THR A 470 21.65 23.96 0.18
N ALA A 471 22.93 23.96 -0.22
CA ALA A 471 23.96 23.06 0.32
C ALA A 471 24.20 23.32 1.80
N GLU A 472 24.25 24.58 2.23
CA GLU A 472 24.37 24.96 3.64
C GLU A 472 23.18 24.48 4.46
N SER A 473 21.95 24.70 3.97
CA SER A 473 20.72 24.24 4.61
C SER A 473 20.65 22.72 4.69
N ALA A 474 21.07 22.03 3.62
CA ALA A 474 21.11 20.57 3.58
C ALA A 474 22.13 19.99 4.56
N SER A 475 23.33 20.60 4.66
CA SER A 475 24.35 20.19 5.63
C SER A 475 23.87 20.37 7.08
N ALA A 476 23.17 21.49 7.35
CA ALA A 476 22.57 21.73 8.66
C ALA A 476 21.47 20.71 9.00
N GLU A 477 20.66 20.30 8.01
CA GLU A 477 19.69 19.24 8.22
C GLU A 477 20.34 17.88 8.47
N GLU A 478 21.35 17.48 7.69
CA GLU A 478 22.07 16.22 7.93
C GLU A 478 22.69 16.16 9.32
N LEU A 479 23.18 17.29 9.84
CA LEU A 479 23.71 17.38 11.20
C LEU A 479 22.60 17.14 12.25
N ARG A 480 21.41 17.70 12.05
CA ARG A 480 20.24 17.44 12.92
C ARG A 480 19.73 16.00 12.77
N VAL A 481 19.75 15.44 11.56
CA VAL A 481 19.44 14.01 11.33
C VAL A 481 20.40 13.12 12.12
N PHE A 482 21.68 13.46 12.13
CA PHE A 482 22.67 12.73 12.91
C PHE A 482 22.45 12.87 14.43
N TYR A 483 22.05 14.08 14.90
CA TYR A 483 21.63 14.29 16.29
C TYR A 483 20.45 13.42 16.68
N VAL A 484 19.40 13.38 15.86
CA VAL A 484 18.24 12.51 16.09
C VAL A 484 18.68 11.05 16.17
N ALA A 485 19.53 10.58 15.25
CA ALA A 485 19.99 9.20 15.24
C ALA A 485 20.72 8.83 16.54
N MET A 486 21.66 9.64 17.00
CA MET A 486 22.44 9.38 18.23
C MET A 486 21.56 9.40 19.48
N THR A 487 20.51 10.25 19.51
CA THR A 487 19.60 10.36 20.64
C THR A 487 18.51 9.27 20.71
N ARG A 488 18.48 8.31 19.78
CA ARG A 488 17.56 7.16 19.86
C ARG A 488 18.03 6.07 20.81
N ALA A 489 19.35 6.03 21.12
CA ALA A 489 19.91 5.02 22.00
C ALA A 489 19.58 5.28 23.47
N LYS A 490 19.18 4.23 24.18
CA LYS A 490 18.96 4.28 25.64
C LYS A 490 20.24 3.92 26.38
N GLU A 491 20.87 2.80 26.07
CA GLU A 491 21.97 2.26 26.86
C GLU A 491 23.27 2.10 26.09
N LYS A 492 23.22 1.70 24.81
CA LYS A 492 24.42 1.51 23.99
C LYS A 492 24.27 2.10 22.61
N LEU A 493 25.26 2.89 22.22
CA LEU A 493 25.35 3.51 20.90
C LEU A 493 26.53 2.92 20.14
N ILE A 494 26.30 2.50 18.89
CA ILE A 494 27.30 1.93 17.99
C ILE A 494 27.23 2.69 16.66
N LEU A 495 28.37 3.19 16.23
CA LEU A 495 28.51 3.98 15.01
C LEU A 495 29.42 3.23 14.03
N LEU A 496 28.91 2.89 12.85
CA LEU A 496 29.67 2.17 11.83
C LEU A 496 29.87 3.04 10.58
N SER A 497 31.09 3.04 10.10
CA SER A 497 31.46 3.79 8.90
C SER A 497 32.42 2.97 8.04
N THR A 498 32.06 2.73 6.79
CA THR A 498 32.94 2.12 5.80
C THR A 498 33.74 3.21 5.08
N VAL A 499 35.04 3.05 5.00
CA VAL A 499 35.97 3.99 4.35
C VAL A 499 36.93 3.23 3.44
N LYS A 500 37.36 3.87 2.34
CA LYS A 500 38.29 3.22 1.40
C LYS A 500 39.75 3.25 1.87
N ASN A 501 40.16 4.38 2.42
CA ASN A 501 41.51 4.58 2.95
C ASN A 501 41.42 5.48 4.17
N ILE A 502 41.58 4.90 5.33
CA ILE A 502 41.39 5.62 6.59
C ILE A 502 42.54 6.59 6.85
N ASP A 503 43.76 6.21 6.56
CA ASP A 503 44.95 7.03 6.89
C ASP A 503 44.97 8.34 6.09
N THR A 504 44.66 8.25 4.78
CA THR A 504 44.53 9.45 3.92
C THR A 504 43.38 10.37 4.39
N SER A 505 42.25 9.80 4.80
CA SER A 505 41.11 10.55 5.29
C SER A 505 41.44 11.26 6.62
N LEU A 506 42.07 10.55 7.54
CA LEU A 506 42.50 11.12 8.84
C LEU A 506 43.54 12.22 8.68
N GLN A 507 44.53 12.05 7.80
CA GLN A 507 45.57 13.10 7.52
C GLN A 507 44.93 14.37 6.99
N LYS A 508 44.01 14.25 6.02
CA LYS A 508 43.26 15.38 5.45
C LYS A 508 42.46 16.14 6.52
N LEU A 509 41.81 15.42 7.42
CA LEU A 509 40.97 16.01 8.47
C LEU A 509 41.78 16.57 9.62
N ALA A 510 42.84 15.90 10.06
CA ALA A 510 43.76 16.40 11.10
C ALA A 510 44.30 17.80 10.77
N ALA A 511 44.67 18.05 9.51
CA ALA A 511 45.13 19.35 9.04
C ALA A 511 44.12 20.51 9.15
N GLN A 512 42.84 20.20 9.41
CA GLN A 512 41.73 21.15 9.52
C GLN A 512 41.30 21.39 10.99
N ILE A 513 41.86 20.66 11.92
CA ILE A 513 41.56 20.79 13.36
C ILE A 513 42.29 22.02 13.90
N THR A 514 41.57 22.87 14.64
CA THR A 514 42.11 24.02 15.37
C THR A 514 42.13 23.74 16.88
N GLU A 515 42.74 24.61 17.65
CA GLU A 515 42.76 24.54 19.12
C GLU A 515 41.41 24.85 19.76
N GLU A 516 40.45 25.43 19.00
CA GLU A 516 39.13 25.77 19.49
C GLU A 516 38.28 24.51 19.79
N GLU A 517 37.35 24.62 20.74
CA GLU A 517 36.45 23.54 21.10
C GLU A 517 35.56 23.13 19.91
N THR A 518 35.04 24.10 19.15
CA THR A 518 34.26 23.89 17.97
C THR A 518 35.13 23.74 16.72
N VAL A 519 34.75 22.82 15.86
CA VAL A 519 35.35 22.67 14.52
C VAL A 519 34.89 23.86 13.66
N PRO A 520 35.76 24.46 12.84
CA PRO A 520 35.37 25.58 11.98
C PRO A 520 34.15 25.25 11.14
N PRO A 521 33.11 26.13 11.04
CA PRO A 521 31.88 25.87 10.30
C PRO A 521 32.14 25.44 8.86
N TYR A 522 33.13 26.01 8.21
CA TYR A 522 33.57 25.65 6.87
C TYR A 522 33.96 24.16 6.76
N THR A 523 34.68 23.63 7.72
CA THR A 523 35.07 22.20 7.75
C THR A 523 33.85 21.29 7.93
N VAL A 524 32.93 21.68 8.82
CA VAL A 524 31.69 20.92 9.05
C VAL A 524 30.80 20.88 7.82
N SER A 525 30.56 22.05 7.18
CA SER A 525 29.69 22.19 6.01
C SER A 525 30.24 21.54 4.75
N ASN A 526 31.59 21.42 4.63
CA ASN A 526 32.21 20.77 3.47
C ASN A 526 32.49 19.28 3.67
N ALA A 527 32.10 18.70 4.79
CA ALA A 527 32.21 17.27 4.99
C ALA A 527 31.37 16.51 3.95
N SER A 528 31.94 15.47 3.38
CA SER A 528 31.28 14.67 2.35
C SER A 528 30.23 13.70 2.90
N GLY A 529 30.25 13.42 4.22
CA GLY A 529 29.35 12.49 4.91
C GLY A 529 29.59 12.45 6.40
N ILE A 530 28.75 11.75 7.13
CA ILE A 530 28.82 11.57 8.59
C ILE A 530 30.18 11.00 9.03
N SER A 531 30.83 10.18 8.19
CA SER A 531 32.14 9.59 8.47
C SER A 531 33.21 10.62 8.75
N GLU A 532 33.26 11.73 7.98
CA GLU A 532 34.25 12.77 8.20
C GLU A 532 34.00 13.49 9.53
N TRP A 533 32.77 13.73 9.93
CA TRP A 533 32.42 14.26 11.25
C TRP A 533 32.85 13.33 12.38
N LEU A 534 32.58 12.03 12.22
CA LEU A 534 32.98 11.02 13.19
C LEU A 534 34.51 10.92 13.32
N MET A 535 35.26 10.97 12.21
CA MET A 535 36.72 10.95 12.23
C MET A 535 37.28 12.18 12.91
N LEU A 536 36.75 13.38 12.66
CA LEU A 536 37.13 14.61 13.36
C LEU A 536 36.95 14.47 14.87
N CYS A 537 35.80 14.02 15.31
CA CYS A 537 35.50 13.80 16.72
C CYS A 537 36.37 12.68 17.32
N ALA A 538 36.56 11.58 16.61
CA ALA A 538 37.37 10.45 17.07
C ALA A 538 38.86 10.81 17.20
N LEU A 539 39.43 11.62 16.29
CA LEU A 539 40.79 12.14 16.40
C LEU A 539 40.99 12.99 17.66
N ARG A 540 39.99 13.79 18.02
CA ARG A 540 39.98 14.67 19.17
C ARG A 540 39.61 13.97 20.49
N HIS A 541 39.04 12.75 20.39
CA HIS A 541 38.65 12.00 21.58
C HIS A 541 39.89 11.44 22.33
N PRO A 542 39.90 11.49 23.68
CA PRO A 542 40.99 10.91 24.46
C PRO A 542 41.33 9.45 24.11
N ASN A 543 40.31 8.61 23.82
CA ASN A 543 40.50 7.23 23.39
C ASN A 543 40.92 7.08 21.91
N GLY A 544 41.12 8.17 21.17
CA GLY A 544 41.50 8.15 19.74
C GLY A 544 43.02 7.98 19.50
N ASN A 545 43.79 7.53 20.50
CA ASN A 545 45.27 7.40 20.41
C ASN A 545 45.73 6.57 19.21
N ASP A 546 45.00 5.48 18.90
CA ASP A 546 45.41 4.60 17.79
C ASP A 546 45.24 5.28 16.45
N LEU A 547 44.21 6.12 16.28
CA LEU A 547 43.98 6.90 15.07
C LEU A 547 45.10 7.98 14.92
N ARG A 548 45.44 8.69 16.01
CA ARG A 548 46.49 9.72 15.99
C ARG A 548 47.85 9.14 15.67
N ARG A 549 48.23 7.98 16.29
CA ARG A 549 49.48 7.27 16.00
C ARG A 549 49.62 6.86 14.53
N ARG A 550 48.55 6.49 13.88
CA ARG A 550 48.52 6.08 12.45
C ARG A 550 48.98 7.21 11.52
N ILE A 551 48.71 8.44 11.89
CA ILE A 551 48.96 9.62 11.05
C ILE A 551 50.07 10.52 11.68
N GLU A 552 50.73 10.07 12.72
CA GLU A 552 51.76 10.82 13.45
C GLU A 552 51.26 12.22 13.94
N ALA A 553 49.98 12.30 14.33
CA ALA A 553 49.41 13.55 14.86
C ALA A 553 49.73 13.72 16.36
N ASP A 554 49.95 15.00 16.75
CA ASP A 554 50.21 15.37 18.14
C ASP A 554 48.94 15.22 19.02
N ASP A 555 49.14 15.03 20.32
CA ASP A 555 48.09 14.98 21.33
C ASP A 555 47.47 16.35 21.67
N ASP A 556 48.02 17.44 21.11
CA ASP A 556 47.53 18.81 21.33
C ASP A 556 46.12 19.05 20.80
N ILE A 557 45.67 18.19 19.88
CA ILE A 557 44.29 18.23 19.34
C ILE A 557 43.26 17.57 20.24
N VAL A 558 43.67 16.95 21.36
CA VAL A 558 42.77 16.18 22.24
C VAL A 558 41.85 17.09 23.03
N LEU A 559 40.54 16.87 22.88
CA LEU A 559 39.48 17.61 23.58
C LEU A 559 39.05 16.84 24.83
N ARG A 560 39.10 17.48 26.01
CA ARG A 560 38.75 16.84 27.29
C ARG A 560 37.45 17.37 27.92
N VAL A 561 36.48 17.72 27.06
CA VAL A 561 35.15 18.15 27.49
C VAL A 561 34.15 17.00 27.31
N HIS A 562 33.12 16.94 28.14
CA HIS A 562 32.10 15.90 28.08
C HIS A 562 32.67 14.47 27.93
N TYR A 563 33.73 14.18 28.66
CA TYR A 563 34.47 12.92 28.54
C TYR A 563 33.60 11.73 28.99
N THR A 564 33.43 10.77 28.10
CA THR A 564 32.98 9.43 28.39
C THR A 564 33.82 8.45 27.59
N PRO A 565 34.10 7.23 28.08
CA PRO A 565 34.91 6.28 27.33
C PRO A 565 34.23 5.91 25.98
N TRP A 566 35.05 5.92 24.92
CA TRP A 566 34.68 5.37 23.61
C TRP A 566 35.54 4.16 23.29
N ASP A 567 34.94 3.14 22.69
CA ASP A 567 35.59 2.01 22.07
C ASP A 567 35.77 2.31 20.57
N ILE A 568 36.94 2.82 20.20
CA ILE A 568 37.28 3.24 18.83
C ILE A 568 38.12 2.14 18.18
N ARG A 569 37.61 1.58 17.07
CA ARG A 569 38.27 0.49 16.36
C ARG A 569 38.42 0.80 14.86
N VAL A 570 39.57 0.38 14.30
CA VAL A 570 39.74 0.24 12.86
C VAL A 570 39.68 -1.25 12.53
N VAL A 571 38.73 -1.62 11.73
CA VAL A 571 38.52 -3.03 11.36
C VAL A 571 38.81 -3.18 9.87
N TYR A 572 39.75 -4.08 9.57
CA TYR A 572 40.07 -4.40 8.19
C TYR A 572 39.08 -5.41 7.65
N SER A 573 38.62 -5.18 6.41
CA SER A 573 37.83 -6.17 5.68
C SER A 573 38.73 -7.33 5.29
N GLU A 574 38.75 -8.38 6.10
CA GLU A 574 39.07 -9.68 5.52
C GLU A 574 37.77 -10.15 4.88
N PRO A 575 37.76 -10.52 3.60
CA PRO A 575 36.65 -11.21 2.98
C PRO A 575 36.53 -12.60 3.61
N GLN A 576 35.96 -12.67 4.80
CA GLN A 576 35.54 -13.93 5.35
C GLN A 576 34.29 -14.32 4.54
N ILE A 577 34.51 -15.24 3.61
CA ILE A 577 33.44 -16.08 3.11
C ILE A 577 32.61 -16.49 4.35
N LEU A 578 31.31 -16.35 4.31
CA LEU A 578 30.32 -16.73 5.33
C LEU A 578 30.43 -18.22 5.82
N SER A 579 31.57 -18.88 5.53
CA SER A 579 31.88 -20.29 5.90
C SER A 579 32.12 -20.51 7.39
N ASP A 580 32.38 -19.46 8.19
CA ASP A 580 32.72 -19.57 9.62
C ASP A 580 31.62 -19.09 10.58
N LEU A 581 30.50 -18.57 10.04
CA LEU A 581 29.29 -18.52 10.86
C LEU A 581 28.84 -19.98 11.11
N PRO A 582 28.30 -20.29 12.32
CA PRO A 582 27.79 -21.63 12.55
C PRO A 582 26.90 -22.00 11.39
N LYS A 583 27.37 -22.90 10.52
CA LYS A 583 26.56 -23.45 9.44
C LYS A 583 25.27 -23.84 10.12
N ALA A 584 24.13 -23.27 9.65
CA ALA A 584 22.84 -23.84 9.99
C ALA A 584 23.05 -25.36 9.94
N GLU A 585 22.88 -26.03 11.05
CA GLU A 585 23.09 -27.47 11.16
C GLU A 585 22.59 -28.11 9.88
N ALA A 586 23.42 -28.93 9.24
CA ALA A 586 23.03 -29.62 8.03
C ALA A 586 21.63 -30.17 8.27
N PRO A 587 20.64 -29.91 7.39
CA PRO A 587 19.26 -30.26 7.65
C PRO A 587 19.25 -31.69 8.19
N ALA A 588 18.67 -31.87 9.38
CA ALA A 588 18.61 -33.18 10.02
C ALA A 588 18.13 -34.19 8.97
N PRO A 589 18.69 -35.39 8.93
CA PRO A 589 18.30 -36.40 7.97
C PRO A 589 16.78 -36.48 8.00
N VAL A 590 16.17 -36.33 6.83
CA VAL A 590 14.71 -36.30 6.70
C VAL A 590 14.17 -37.59 7.33
N ASP A 591 13.35 -37.45 8.37
CA ASP A 591 12.63 -38.59 8.93
C ASP A 591 11.72 -39.16 7.83
N GLU A 592 12.04 -40.36 7.36
CA GLU A 592 11.29 -41.05 6.29
C GLU A 592 9.82 -41.25 6.70
N ALA A 593 9.52 -41.32 8.00
CA ALA A 593 8.15 -41.41 8.51
C ALA A 593 7.42 -40.07 8.38
N LEU A 594 8.12 -38.97 8.61
CA LEU A 594 7.58 -37.60 8.38
C LEU A 594 7.37 -37.35 6.90
N LYS A 595 8.32 -37.75 6.04
CA LYS A 595 8.19 -37.64 4.60
C LYS A 595 6.97 -38.41 4.08
N ALA A 596 6.84 -39.70 4.47
CA ALA A 596 5.70 -40.51 4.10
C ALA A 596 4.36 -39.98 4.61
N ARG A 597 4.36 -39.31 5.78
CA ARG A 597 3.19 -38.62 6.30
C ARG A 597 2.85 -37.39 5.46
N ILE A 598 3.82 -36.55 5.14
CA ILE A 598 3.63 -35.36 4.30
C ILE A 598 3.14 -35.76 2.90
N GLU A 599 3.75 -36.78 2.29
CA GLU A 599 3.32 -37.30 0.97
C GLU A 599 1.86 -37.80 1.02
N ARG A 600 1.46 -38.48 2.08
CA ARG A 600 0.08 -38.92 2.29
C ARG A 600 -0.86 -37.74 2.47
N ASP A 601 -0.47 -36.76 3.28
CA ASP A 601 -1.30 -35.58 3.58
C ASP A 601 -1.46 -34.70 2.32
N ILE A 602 -0.41 -34.55 1.50
CA ILE A 602 -0.45 -33.82 0.21
C ILE A 602 -1.26 -34.60 -0.85
N SER A 603 -1.18 -35.94 -0.85
CA SER A 603 -1.94 -36.78 -1.77
C SER A 603 -3.39 -37.01 -1.35
N PHE A 604 -3.79 -36.52 -0.19
CA PHE A 604 -5.16 -36.65 0.31
C PHE A 604 -6.14 -35.93 -0.61
N VAL A 605 -7.02 -36.71 -1.23
CA VAL A 605 -8.15 -36.17 -1.99
C VAL A 605 -9.39 -36.23 -1.07
N TYR A 606 -10.00 -35.08 -0.85
CA TYR A 606 -11.19 -35.01 -0.02
C TYR A 606 -12.32 -35.86 -0.64
N PRO A 607 -12.88 -36.86 0.09
CA PRO A 607 -13.86 -37.81 -0.46
C PRO A 607 -15.09 -37.14 -1.04
N TYR A 608 -15.45 -35.98 -0.53
CA TYR A 608 -16.64 -35.21 -0.93
C TYR A 608 -16.29 -34.00 -1.82
N ALA A 609 -15.14 -34.04 -2.52
CA ALA A 609 -14.67 -32.94 -3.37
C ALA A 609 -15.69 -32.50 -4.45
N ALA A 610 -16.51 -33.45 -4.95
CA ALA A 610 -17.59 -33.12 -5.88
C ALA A 610 -18.67 -32.26 -5.20
N GLN A 611 -19.02 -32.56 -3.95
CA GLN A 611 -20.03 -31.83 -3.21
C GLN A 611 -19.61 -30.41 -2.83
N THR A 612 -18.32 -30.16 -2.63
CA THR A 612 -17.79 -28.81 -2.35
C THR A 612 -17.92 -27.85 -3.52
N LYS A 613 -18.12 -28.37 -4.74
CA LYS A 613 -18.33 -27.57 -5.96
C LYS A 613 -19.80 -27.26 -6.20
N LEU A 614 -20.73 -27.88 -5.47
CA LEU A 614 -22.14 -27.62 -5.60
C LEU A 614 -22.48 -26.24 -5.03
N ALA A 615 -23.19 -25.44 -5.83
CA ALA A 615 -23.71 -24.17 -5.36
C ALA A 615 -24.77 -24.42 -4.27
N THR A 616 -24.60 -23.82 -3.10
CA THR A 616 -25.61 -23.93 -2.02
C THR A 616 -26.89 -23.17 -2.33
N LYS A 617 -26.77 -22.15 -3.19
CA LYS A 617 -27.89 -21.28 -3.59
C LYS A 617 -27.72 -20.84 -5.05
N VAL A 618 -28.77 -20.96 -5.83
CA VAL A 618 -28.79 -20.59 -7.26
C VAL A 618 -30.04 -19.77 -7.57
N ALA A 619 -29.89 -18.76 -8.44
CA ALA A 619 -30.99 -18.01 -9.00
C ALA A 619 -31.51 -18.73 -10.25
N ALA A 620 -32.82 -18.91 -10.36
CA ALA A 620 -33.41 -19.60 -11.51
C ALA A 620 -33.12 -18.89 -12.86
N SER A 621 -32.93 -17.56 -12.83
CA SER A 621 -32.57 -16.76 -14.00
C SER A 621 -31.09 -16.94 -14.41
N ALA A 622 -30.19 -17.20 -13.47
CA ALA A 622 -28.76 -17.41 -13.75
C ALA A 622 -28.55 -18.73 -14.51
N LEU A 623 -29.26 -19.78 -14.15
CA LEU A 623 -29.21 -21.09 -14.85
C LEU A 623 -29.71 -21.01 -16.31
N ALA A 624 -30.63 -20.12 -16.60
CA ALA A 624 -31.05 -19.86 -17.97
C ALA A 624 -30.00 -19.09 -18.78
N ALA A 625 -29.25 -18.22 -18.11
CA ALA A 625 -28.15 -17.45 -18.72
C ALA A 625 -26.93 -18.35 -19.03
N GLU A 626 -26.51 -19.23 -18.12
CA GLU A 626 -25.40 -20.18 -18.35
C GLU A 626 -25.65 -21.12 -19.55
N GLN A 627 -26.86 -21.49 -19.81
CA GLN A 627 -27.20 -22.31 -20.97
C GLN A 627 -27.30 -21.51 -22.28
N ALA A 628 -27.40 -20.19 -22.21
CA ALA A 628 -27.46 -19.28 -23.36
C ALA A 628 -26.08 -18.69 -23.77
N GLU A 629 -25.04 -18.83 -22.96
CA GLU A 629 -23.71 -18.22 -23.19
C GLU A 629 -22.79 -18.99 -24.15
N THR A 630 -23.32 -19.50 -25.24
CA THR A 630 -22.44 -19.96 -26.34
C THR A 630 -22.21 -18.87 -27.41
N GLU A 631 -22.82 -17.67 -27.26
CA GLU A 631 -22.53 -16.51 -28.13
C GLU A 631 -22.37 -15.25 -27.28
N ALA A 632 -21.14 -14.95 -26.90
CA ALA A 632 -20.75 -13.70 -26.23
C ALA A 632 -20.98 -12.51 -27.18
N THR A 633 -22.09 -11.85 -27.05
CA THR A 633 -22.34 -10.53 -27.65
C THR A 633 -21.48 -9.50 -26.90
N LEU A 634 -20.38 -9.07 -27.52
CA LEU A 634 -19.57 -7.94 -27.07
C LEU A 634 -20.49 -6.73 -26.81
N SER A 635 -20.65 -6.33 -25.56
CA SER A 635 -21.39 -5.14 -25.20
C SER A 635 -20.69 -3.91 -25.78
N ARG A 636 -21.43 -3.14 -26.59
CA ARG A 636 -20.92 -1.88 -27.14
C ARG A 636 -20.60 -0.90 -25.99
N PRO A 637 -19.45 -0.19 -26.06
CA PRO A 637 -19.11 0.83 -25.10
C PRO A 637 -20.22 1.88 -24.94
N ALA A 638 -20.51 2.32 -23.73
CA ALA A 638 -21.60 3.24 -23.41
C ALA A 638 -21.58 4.58 -24.18
N PHE A 639 -20.43 5.02 -24.67
CA PHE A 639 -20.28 6.25 -25.46
C PHE A 639 -20.77 6.12 -26.93
N LEU A 640 -21.04 4.90 -27.42
CA LEU A 640 -21.59 4.62 -28.75
C LEU A 640 -23.10 4.39 -28.70
N SER A 641 -23.74 4.38 -27.52
CA SER A 641 -25.20 4.30 -27.43
C SER A 641 -25.79 5.67 -27.76
N ALA A 642 -26.51 5.72 -28.86
CA ALA A 642 -27.33 6.86 -29.23
C ALA A 642 -28.36 7.18 -28.12
N LYS A 643 -28.74 8.43 -27.93
CA LYS A 643 -29.75 8.90 -26.96
C LYS A 643 -30.99 8.02 -26.99
N GLY A 644 -31.27 7.25 -25.95
CA GLY A 644 -32.46 6.41 -25.78
C GLY A 644 -32.18 5.16 -24.94
N LEU A 645 -33.22 4.53 -24.41
CA LEU A 645 -33.15 3.30 -23.64
C LEU A 645 -32.58 2.13 -24.46
N THR A 646 -31.73 1.33 -23.88
CA THR A 646 -31.21 0.10 -24.48
C THR A 646 -32.32 -0.95 -24.68
N PRO A 647 -32.13 -1.98 -25.52
CA PRO A 647 -33.10 -3.06 -25.66
C PRO A 647 -33.45 -3.75 -24.33
N ALA A 648 -32.45 -3.94 -23.43
CA ALA A 648 -32.67 -4.52 -22.11
C ALA A 648 -33.52 -3.60 -21.23
N GLU A 649 -33.24 -2.29 -21.20
CA GLU A 649 -34.03 -1.29 -20.44
C GLU A 649 -35.46 -1.19 -20.95
N ARG A 650 -35.70 -1.33 -22.25
CA ARG A 650 -37.06 -1.40 -22.83
C ARG A 650 -37.78 -2.67 -22.39
N GLY A 651 -37.08 -3.81 -22.34
CA GLY A 651 -37.61 -5.04 -21.80
C GLY A 651 -38.06 -4.87 -20.35
N THR A 652 -37.17 -4.31 -19.51
CA THR A 652 -37.46 -4.02 -18.10
C THR A 652 -38.65 -3.07 -17.95
N ALA A 653 -38.79 -2.06 -18.79
CA ALA A 653 -39.92 -1.14 -18.75
C ALA A 653 -41.29 -1.87 -19.00
N LEU A 654 -41.30 -2.81 -19.92
CA LEU A 654 -42.52 -3.61 -20.19
C LEU A 654 -42.79 -4.61 -19.04
N HIS A 655 -41.76 -5.25 -18.49
CA HIS A 655 -41.93 -6.11 -17.30
C HIS A 655 -42.48 -5.32 -16.11
N ASN A 656 -41.95 -4.14 -15.84
CA ASN A 656 -42.45 -3.25 -14.78
C ASN A 656 -43.91 -2.85 -15.03
N PHE A 657 -44.29 -2.56 -16.28
CA PHE A 657 -45.66 -2.28 -16.61
C PHE A 657 -46.56 -3.49 -16.25
N MET A 658 -46.22 -4.69 -16.70
CA MET A 658 -47.00 -5.92 -16.43
C MET A 658 -47.05 -6.27 -14.94
N GLN A 659 -46.02 -5.96 -14.21
CA GLN A 659 -45.94 -6.17 -12.75
C GLN A 659 -46.93 -5.27 -12.00
N PHE A 660 -46.90 -3.97 -12.29
CA PHE A 660 -47.61 -2.95 -11.49
C PHE A 660 -48.99 -2.53 -12.04
N ALA A 661 -49.31 -2.83 -13.31
CA ALA A 661 -50.57 -2.49 -13.90
C ALA A 661 -51.74 -3.27 -13.28
N ASP A 662 -52.89 -2.63 -13.09
CA ASP A 662 -54.16 -3.34 -12.90
C ASP A 662 -54.60 -3.93 -14.24
N PHE A 663 -54.63 -5.25 -14.36
CA PHE A 663 -54.92 -5.93 -15.62
C PHE A 663 -56.34 -5.67 -16.11
N SER A 664 -57.30 -5.47 -15.18
CA SER A 664 -58.67 -5.11 -15.55
C SER A 664 -58.77 -3.67 -16.10
N ALA A 665 -58.03 -2.75 -15.54
CA ALA A 665 -57.93 -1.39 -16.04
C ALA A 665 -57.13 -1.31 -17.35
N ALA A 666 -55.95 -1.96 -17.40
CA ALA A 666 -55.09 -2.00 -18.56
C ALA A 666 -55.71 -2.64 -19.80
N SER A 667 -56.64 -3.64 -19.60
CA SER A 667 -57.37 -4.27 -20.70
C SER A 667 -58.41 -3.33 -21.32
N LYS A 668 -58.91 -2.31 -20.59
CA LYS A 668 -59.92 -1.35 -21.06
C LYS A 668 -59.28 -0.11 -21.63
N ASP A 669 -58.28 0.43 -20.97
CA ASP A 669 -57.57 1.65 -21.36
C ASP A 669 -56.10 1.57 -20.91
N PRO A 670 -55.22 1.01 -21.72
CA PRO A 670 -53.84 0.89 -21.36
C PRO A 670 -53.09 2.23 -21.26
N GLU A 671 -53.56 3.29 -21.94
CA GLU A 671 -52.96 4.62 -21.86
C GLU A 671 -53.29 5.28 -20.51
N ALA A 672 -54.50 5.16 -20.01
CA ALA A 672 -54.90 5.65 -18.70
C ALA A 672 -54.12 4.92 -17.59
N GLU A 673 -53.92 3.62 -17.74
CA GLU A 673 -53.18 2.82 -16.77
C GLU A 673 -51.68 3.19 -16.78
N LEU A 674 -51.10 3.43 -17.94
CA LEU A 674 -49.72 3.90 -18.05
C LEU A 674 -49.53 5.24 -17.34
N LYS A 675 -50.49 6.20 -17.52
CA LYS A 675 -50.42 7.48 -16.80
C LYS A 675 -50.52 7.30 -15.29
N ARG A 676 -51.40 6.40 -14.80
CA ARG A 676 -51.51 6.07 -13.38
C ARG A 676 -50.15 5.56 -12.82
N LEU A 677 -49.46 4.70 -13.57
CA LEU A 677 -48.17 4.14 -13.15
C LEU A 677 -47.05 5.22 -13.10
N ILE A 678 -47.10 6.21 -13.98
CA ILE A 678 -46.20 7.37 -13.93
C ILE A 678 -46.51 8.23 -12.68
N GLU A 679 -47.79 8.58 -12.48
CA GLU A 679 -48.23 9.41 -11.34
C GLU A 679 -47.86 8.76 -9.99
N GLN A 680 -47.92 7.43 -9.91
CA GLN A 680 -47.55 6.67 -8.72
C GLN A 680 -46.04 6.31 -8.63
N SER A 681 -45.23 6.82 -9.57
CA SER A 681 -43.77 6.60 -9.61
C SER A 681 -43.34 5.15 -9.77
N TYR A 682 -44.21 4.28 -10.32
CA TYR A 682 -43.80 2.92 -10.68
C TYR A 682 -43.01 2.87 -12.00
N LEU A 683 -43.19 3.83 -12.86
CA LEU A 683 -42.48 4.01 -14.12
C LEU A 683 -41.98 5.45 -14.24
N THR A 684 -40.80 5.63 -14.76
CA THR A 684 -40.32 6.94 -15.18
C THR A 684 -40.92 7.29 -16.54
N GLU A 685 -40.98 8.60 -16.88
CA GLU A 685 -41.46 9.04 -18.21
C GLU A 685 -40.68 8.38 -19.37
N ALA A 686 -39.36 8.20 -19.19
CA ALA A 686 -38.53 7.53 -20.20
C ALA A 686 -38.90 6.06 -20.39
N GLN A 687 -39.15 5.35 -19.29
CA GLN A 687 -39.62 3.96 -19.31
C GLN A 687 -41.03 3.84 -19.92
N ALA A 688 -41.94 4.71 -19.53
CA ALA A 688 -43.30 4.75 -20.04
C ALA A 688 -43.33 4.97 -21.58
N ASN A 689 -42.54 5.87 -22.10
CA ASN A 689 -42.39 6.11 -23.55
C ASN A 689 -41.79 4.92 -24.31
N ALA A 690 -41.17 3.97 -23.62
CA ALA A 690 -40.60 2.76 -24.21
C ALA A 690 -41.54 1.56 -24.20
N VAL A 691 -42.67 1.63 -23.45
CA VAL A 691 -43.70 0.57 -23.43
C VAL A 691 -44.55 0.62 -24.70
N ASP A 692 -44.53 -0.48 -25.46
CA ASP A 692 -45.38 -0.62 -26.66
C ASP A 692 -46.82 -1.04 -26.25
N LEU A 693 -47.67 -0.07 -26.07
CA LEU A 693 -49.09 -0.29 -25.65
C LEU A 693 -49.87 -1.15 -26.64
N THR A 694 -49.56 -1.11 -27.95
CA THR A 694 -50.20 -1.95 -28.95
C THR A 694 -49.97 -3.44 -28.70
N ARG A 695 -48.77 -3.79 -28.17
CA ARG A 695 -48.46 -5.17 -27.81
C ARG A 695 -49.16 -5.60 -26.50
N VAL A 696 -49.30 -4.67 -25.57
CA VAL A 696 -50.04 -4.87 -24.31
C VAL A 696 -51.53 -5.12 -24.63
N GLU A 697 -52.15 -4.32 -25.51
CA GLU A 697 -53.52 -4.51 -26.00
C GLU A 697 -53.69 -5.90 -26.64
N LYS A 698 -52.74 -6.30 -27.51
CA LYS A 698 -52.79 -7.61 -28.16
C LYS A 698 -52.72 -8.77 -27.17
N PHE A 699 -51.97 -8.62 -26.09
CA PHE A 699 -51.96 -9.61 -25.01
C PHE A 699 -53.35 -9.73 -24.39
N PHE A 700 -53.96 -8.64 -23.93
CA PHE A 700 -55.22 -8.65 -23.22
C PHE A 700 -56.40 -9.05 -24.11
N THR A 701 -56.37 -8.73 -25.41
CA THR A 701 -57.39 -9.15 -26.36
C THR A 701 -57.23 -10.60 -26.84
N GLY A 702 -56.03 -11.16 -26.66
CA GLY A 702 -55.69 -12.54 -27.03
C GLY A 702 -56.28 -13.60 -26.10
N PRO A 703 -56.38 -14.86 -26.55
CA PRO A 703 -56.99 -15.93 -25.75
C PRO A 703 -56.35 -16.13 -24.38
N LEU A 704 -55.03 -16.05 -24.28
CA LEU A 704 -54.31 -16.23 -23.02
C LEU A 704 -54.58 -15.05 -22.06
N GLY A 705 -54.57 -13.81 -22.58
CA GLY A 705 -54.85 -12.63 -21.77
C GLY A 705 -56.28 -12.65 -21.25
N GLN A 706 -57.22 -13.13 -22.03
CA GLN A 706 -58.63 -13.30 -21.59
C GLN A 706 -58.75 -14.35 -20.49
N ARG A 707 -58.00 -15.45 -20.55
CA ARG A 707 -57.94 -16.43 -19.43
C ARG A 707 -57.39 -15.80 -18.15
N VAL A 708 -56.32 -14.99 -18.26
CA VAL A 708 -55.75 -14.30 -17.10
C VAL A 708 -56.76 -13.30 -16.51
N LEU A 709 -57.48 -12.55 -17.33
CA LEU A 709 -58.50 -11.59 -16.88
C LEU A 709 -59.67 -12.24 -16.16
N HIS A 710 -60.03 -13.48 -16.54
CA HIS A 710 -61.16 -14.23 -15.94
C HIS A 710 -60.68 -15.22 -14.87
N ALA A 711 -59.43 -15.21 -14.52
CA ALA A 711 -58.83 -16.09 -13.51
C ALA A 711 -59.41 -15.85 -12.11
N ASP A 712 -59.54 -16.90 -11.30
CA ASP A 712 -60.01 -16.83 -9.92
C ASP A 712 -59.09 -15.97 -9.07
N ARG A 713 -57.76 -16.06 -9.31
CA ARG A 713 -56.71 -15.27 -8.67
C ARG A 713 -55.52 -15.05 -9.61
N ILE A 714 -54.90 -13.89 -9.49
CA ILE A 714 -53.67 -13.54 -10.22
C ILE A 714 -52.60 -13.17 -9.21
N TYR A 715 -51.41 -13.76 -9.36
CA TYR A 715 -50.21 -13.46 -8.60
C TYR A 715 -49.18 -12.85 -9.56
N LYS A 716 -48.58 -11.71 -9.20
CA LYS A 716 -47.61 -11.02 -10.01
C LYS A 716 -46.31 -10.95 -9.27
N GLU A 717 -45.16 -11.13 -9.97
CA GLU A 717 -43.81 -11.08 -9.41
C GLU A 717 -43.69 -11.92 -8.12
N GLN A 718 -44.24 -13.15 -8.19
CA GLN A 718 -44.25 -14.03 -7.02
C GLN A 718 -42.85 -14.56 -6.72
N ARG A 719 -42.21 -13.99 -5.71
CA ARG A 719 -40.88 -14.41 -5.26
C ARG A 719 -40.96 -15.71 -4.49
N PHE A 720 -39.94 -16.55 -4.67
CA PHE A 720 -39.82 -17.80 -3.95
C PHE A 720 -38.37 -18.11 -3.53
N ILE A 721 -38.24 -18.82 -2.45
CA ILE A 721 -37.01 -19.47 -1.97
C ILE A 721 -37.39 -20.85 -1.52
N VAL A 722 -36.87 -21.90 -2.17
CA VAL A 722 -37.23 -23.27 -1.93
C VAL A 722 -36.03 -24.21 -2.02
N SER A 723 -36.04 -25.26 -1.21
CA SER A 723 -35.01 -26.31 -1.30
C SER A 723 -35.41 -27.34 -2.36
N ILE A 724 -34.50 -27.58 -3.30
CA ILE A 724 -34.63 -28.57 -4.36
C ILE A 724 -33.39 -29.48 -4.39
N PRO A 725 -33.50 -30.70 -4.97
CA PRO A 725 -32.33 -31.53 -5.23
C PRO A 725 -31.40 -30.92 -6.28
N ALA A 726 -30.10 -30.98 -6.05
CA ALA A 726 -29.08 -30.42 -6.95
C ALA A 726 -29.16 -31.03 -8.38
N GLY A 727 -29.55 -32.28 -8.54
CA GLY A 727 -29.70 -32.91 -9.83
C GLY A 727 -30.80 -32.31 -10.73
N LEU A 728 -31.70 -31.46 -10.18
CA LEU A 728 -32.66 -30.72 -11.00
C LEU A 728 -32.00 -29.55 -11.77
N THR A 729 -30.90 -29.03 -11.28
CA THR A 729 -30.16 -27.91 -11.89
C THR A 729 -28.96 -28.38 -12.70
N ASP A 730 -28.33 -29.47 -12.26
CA ASP A 730 -27.17 -30.08 -12.95
C ASP A 730 -27.44 -31.56 -13.23
N LYS A 731 -27.70 -31.87 -14.50
CA LYS A 731 -27.97 -33.23 -14.96
C LYS A 731 -26.76 -34.15 -15.02
N THR A 732 -25.55 -33.61 -14.82
CA THR A 732 -24.30 -34.39 -14.75
C THR A 732 -24.15 -35.10 -13.41
N LEU A 733 -24.87 -34.67 -12.40
CA LEU A 733 -24.85 -35.23 -11.07
C LEU A 733 -25.66 -36.54 -11.01
N SER A 734 -25.16 -37.49 -10.23
CA SER A 734 -25.83 -38.80 -10.05
C SER A 734 -25.75 -39.27 -8.61
N GLY A 735 -26.61 -40.22 -8.22
CA GLY A 735 -26.61 -40.82 -6.89
C GLY A 735 -26.83 -39.84 -5.73
N GLU A 736 -26.00 -39.91 -4.72
CA GLU A 736 -26.11 -39.06 -3.50
C GLU A 736 -25.86 -37.58 -3.79
N ASP A 737 -25.00 -37.25 -4.75
CA ASP A 737 -24.68 -35.87 -5.11
C ASP A 737 -25.89 -35.18 -5.77
N ALA A 738 -26.66 -35.90 -6.60
CA ALA A 738 -27.88 -35.38 -7.22
C ALA A 738 -28.98 -35.10 -6.18
N ALA A 739 -29.01 -35.86 -5.09
CA ALA A 739 -29.99 -35.71 -4.04
C ALA A 739 -29.68 -34.60 -3.02
N GLN A 740 -28.48 -34.01 -3.05
CA GLN A 740 -28.08 -32.95 -2.12
C GLN A 740 -29.04 -31.76 -2.18
N PRO A 741 -29.50 -31.23 -1.05
CA PRO A 741 -30.40 -30.09 -1.01
C PRO A 741 -29.65 -28.81 -1.44
N MET A 742 -30.29 -28.08 -2.37
CA MET A 742 -29.82 -26.80 -2.85
C MET A 742 -30.94 -25.76 -2.77
N ILE A 743 -30.63 -24.52 -2.46
CA ILE A 743 -31.60 -23.43 -2.40
C ILE A 743 -31.76 -22.82 -3.80
N LEU A 744 -32.98 -22.94 -4.33
CA LEU A 744 -33.40 -22.23 -5.53
C LEU A 744 -34.19 -20.97 -5.16
N GLN A 745 -33.76 -19.81 -5.68
CA GLN A 745 -34.52 -18.57 -5.55
C GLN A 745 -34.89 -17.99 -6.90
N GLY A 746 -36.03 -17.29 -6.95
CA GLY A 746 -36.46 -16.61 -8.17
C GLY A 746 -37.75 -15.82 -7.96
N ALA A 747 -38.22 -15.24 -9.05
CA ALA A 747 -39.53 -14.59 -9.11
C ALA A 747 -40.23 -15.05 -10.40
N VAL A 748 -41.49 -15.37 -10.28
CA VAL A 748 -42.35 -15.72 -11.43
C VAL A 748 -43.11 -14.46 -11.84
N ASP A 749 -43.02 -14.05 -13.11
CA ASP A 749 -43.63 -12.80 -13.61
C ASP A 749 -45.14 -12.77 -13.33
N CYS A 750 -45.83 -13.83 -13.68
CA CYS A 750 -47.29 -13.94 -13.48
C CYS A 750 -47.70 -15.40 -13.26
N MET A 751 -48.60 -15.61 -12.30
CA MET A 751 -49.30 -16.87 -12.12
C MET A 751 -50.79 -16.56 -12.01
N PHE A 752 -51.62 -17.51 -12.46
CA PHE A 752 -53.06 -17.38 -12.29
C PHE A 752 -53.73 -18.72 -11.97
N GLU A 753 -54.80 -18.66 -11.20
CA GLU A 753 -55.62 -19.80 -10.88
C GLU A 753 -56.88 -19.79 -11.74
N GLU A 754 -57.18 -20.91 -12.40
CA GLU A 754 -58.37 -21.10 -13.21
C GLU A 754 -58.95 -22.49 -12.91
N ASN A 755 -60.17 -22.52 -12.46
CA ASN A 755 -60.87 -23.76 -12.09
C ASN A 755 -60.11 -24.63 -11.07
N GLY A 756 -59.44 -23.99 -10.10
CA GLY A 756 -58.66 -24.68 -9.06
C GLY A 756 -57.28 -25.14 -9.48
N SER A 757 -56.85 -24.96 -10.74
CA SER A 757 -55.58 -25.30 -11.30
C SER A 757 -54.69 -24.08 -11.38
N LEU A 758 -53.38 -24.22 -11.14
CA LEU A 758 -52.41 -23.15 -11.18
C LEU A 758 -51.62 -23.16 -12.51
N TYR A 759 -51.47 -22.00 -13.11
CA TYR A 759 -50.71 -21.79 -14.36
C TYR A 759 -49.61 -20.74 -14.15
N ILE A 760 -48.47 -20.96 -14.76
CA ILE A 760 -47.35 -20.04 -14.76
C ILE A 760 -47.24 -19.36 -16.13
N LEU A 761 -47.05 -18.06 -16.12
CA LEU A 761 -46.89 -17.21 -17.31
C LEU A 761 -45.64 -16.33 -17.12
N ASP A 762 -44.71 -16.47 -18.04
CA ASP A 762 -43.47 -15.73 -18.06
C ASP A 762 -43.41 -14.84 -19.32
N PHE A 763 -43.13 -13.57 -19.16
CA PHE A 763 -43.13 -12.59 -20.23
C PHE A 763 -41.74 -12.47 -20.85
N LYS A 764 -41.65 -12.44 -22.18
CA LYS A 764 -40.39 -12.26 -22.90
C LYS A 764 -40.50 -11.18 -23.98
N THR A 765 -39.50 -10.33 -24.06
CA THR A 765 -39.41 -9.19 -24.99
C THR A 765 -38.38 -9.39 -26.08
N ASP A 766 -37.70 -10.53 -26.08
CA ASP A 766 -36.61 -10.88 -27.02
C ASP A 766 -37.13 -10.87 -28.45
N ARG A 767 -36.27 -10.40 -29.37
CA ARG A 767 -36.49 -10.37 -30.81
C ARG A 767 -36.24 -11.76 -31.41
N CYS A 768 -37.14 -12.68 -31.16
CA CYS A 768 -37.10 -14.03 -31.71
C CYS A 768 -38.38 -14.27 -32.49
N TYR A 769 -38.27 -14.88 -33.68
CA TYR A 769 -39.41 -15.26 -34.52
C TYR A 769 -39.74 -16.77 -34.47
N ASN A 770 -38.88 -17.56 -33.82
CA ASN A 770 -39.03 -19.01 -33.74
C ASN A 770 -39.46 -19.41 -32.32
N LYS A 771 -40.68 -19.98 -32.24
CA LYS A 771 -41.24 -20.45 -30.97
C LYS A 771 -40.40 -21.55 -30.32
N GLN A 772 -39.84 -22.45 -31.13
CA GLN A 772 -39.05 -23.54 -30.62
C GLN A 772 -37.73 -23.04 -30.02
N GLU A 773 -37.04 -22.12 -30.68
CA GLU A 773 -35.84 -21.49 -30.18
C GLU A 773 -36.06 -20.75 -28.85
N LEU A 774 -37.21 -20.04 -28.75
CA LEU A 774 -37.55 -19.33 -27.51
C LEU A 774 -37.82 -20.33 -26.37
N TRP A 775 -38.47 -21.45 -26.67
CA TRP A 775 -38.68 -22.50 -25.68
C TRP A 775 -37.40 -23.22 -25.27
N GLU A 776 -36.52 -23.52 -26.19
CA GLU A 776 -35.23 -24.13 -25.90
C GLU A 776 -34.42 -23.24 -24.94
N ARG A 777 -34.47 -21.91 -25.11
CA ARG A 777 -33.77 -20.95 -24.28
C ARG A 777 -34.36 -20.80 -22.87
N TYR A 778 -35.69 -20.73 -22.74
CA TYR A 778 -36.36 -20.38 -21.49
C TYR A 778 -37.17 -21.50 -20.85
N GLY A 779 -37.42 -22.61 -21.55
CA GLY A 779 -38.14 -23.75 -21.05
C GLY A 779 -37.55 -24.41 -19.81
N PRO A 780 -36.21 -24.54 -19.71
CA PRO A 780 -35.55 -25.01 -18.48
C PRO A 780 -35.88 -24.15 -17.25
N GLN A 781 -35.91 -22.82 -17.38
CA GLN A 781 -36.32 -21.90 -16.32
C GLN A 781 -37.77 -22.17 -15.88
N LEU A 782 -38.68 -22.34 -16.81
CA LEU A 782 -40.09 -22.64 -16.51
C LEU A 782 -40.25 -23.99 -15.83
N THR A 783 -39.45 -24.97 -16.16
CA THR A 783 -39.45 -26.28 -15.48
C THR A 783 -39.07 -26.12 -14.00
N LEU A 784 -38.08 -25.31 -13.71
CA LEU A 784 -37.67 -25.01 -12.33
C LEU A 784 -38.74 -24.19 -11.60
N TYR A 785 -39.38 -23.23 -12.28
CA TYR A 785 -40.50 -22.47 -11.73
C TYR A 785 -41.69 -23.37 -11.38
N LYS A 786 -42.01 -24.31 -12.26
CA LYS A 786 -43.06 -25.29 -12.01
C LYS A 786 -42.80 -26.10 -10.76
N GLU A 787 -41.61 -26.66 -10.64
CA GLU A 787 -41.19 -27.46 -9.46
C GLU A 787 -41.18 -26.62 -8.19
N ALA A 788 -40.61 -25.43 -8.25
CA ALA A 788 -40.54 -24.50 -7.14
C ALA A 788 -41.96 -24.11 -6.65
N MET A 789 -42.79 -23.68 -7.55
CA MET A 789 -44.13 -23.19 -7.19
C MET A 789 -45.08 -24.31 -6.75
N THR A 790 -44.95 -25.52 -7.32
CA THR A 790 -45.65 -26.70 -6.81
C THR A 790 -45.35 -26.94 -5.34
N ARG A 791 -44.08 -26.82 -4.95
CA ARG A 791 -43.64 -26.99 -3.54
C ARG A 791 -44.08 -25.83 -2.64
N VAL A 792 -43.92 -24.60 -3.10
CA VAL A 792 -44.21 -23.38 -2.31
C VAL A 792 -45.73 -23.24 -2.10
N MET A 793 -46.52 -23.44 -3.13
CA MET A 793 -48.00 -23.27 -3.08
C MET A 793 -48.73 -24.53 -2.60
N ASN A 794 -48.03 -25.66 -2.48
CA ASN A 794 -48.60 -26.97 -2.18
C ASN A 794 -49.80 -27.31 -3.10
N LYS A 795 -49.69 -26.89 -4.36
CA LYS A 795 -50.63 -27.10 -5.44
C LYS A 795 -49.89 -27.49 -6.70
N GLU A 796 -50.45 -28.41 -7.48
CA GLU A 796 -49.86 -28.79 -8.75
C GLU A 796 -50.02 -27.64 -9.77
N VAL A 797 -48.90 -27.26 -10.41
CA VAL A 797 -48.93 -26.35 -11.55
C VAL A 797 -49.29 -27.14 -12.80
N ASN A 798 -50.41 -26.84 -13.37
CA ASN A 798 -50.97 -27.58 -14.52
C ASN A 798 -50.10 -27.36 -15.78
N ASP A 799 -49.82 -26.07 -16.10
CA ASP A 799 -49.02 -25.76 -17.27
C ASP A 799 -48.18 -24.50 -17.08
N THR A 800 -47.15 -24.37 -17.90
CA THR A 800 -46.23 -23.21 -17.97
C THR A 800 -46.23 -22.65 -19.39
N VAL A 801 -46.35 -21.34 -19.53
CA VAL A 801 -46.46 -20.68 -20.83
C VAL A 801 -45.50 -19.49 -20.89
N LEU A 802 -44.74 -19.38 -21.98
CA LEU A 802 -44.03 -18.13 -22.32
C LEU A 802 -44.96 -17.26 -23.16
N TYR A 803 -44.99 -15.96 -22.89
CA TYR A 803 -45.64 -15.03 -23.80
C TYR A 803 -44.60 -14.11 -24.43
N SER A 804 -44.42 -14.23 -25.75
CA SER A 804 -43.54 -13.36 -26.49
C SER A 804 -44.28 -12.10 -26.93
N PHE A 805 -43.93 -10.96 -26.33
CA PHE A 805 -44.44 -9.66 -26.77
C PHE A 805 -43.94 -9.27 -28.17
N TYR A 806 -42.83 -9.86 -28.61
CA TYR A 806 -42.32 -9.61 -29.95
C TYR A 806 -43.16 -10.30 -31.02
N MET A 807 -43.50 -11.56 -30.80
CA MET A 807 -44.39 -12.34 -31.70
C MET A 807 -45.88 -12.06 -31.44
N ASN A 808 -46.23 -11.44 -30.31
CA ASN A 808 -47.61 -11.31 -29.79
C ASN A 808 -48.33 -12.68 -29.73
N ALA A 809 -47.67 -13.69 -29.23
CA ALA A 809 -48.19 -15.06 -29.22
C ALA A 809 -47.71 -15.85 -27.99
N PRO A 810 -48.50 -16.76 -27.46
CA PRO A 810 -48.08 -17.74 -26.47
C PRO A 810 -47.16 -18.80 -27.12
N VAL A 811 -46.24 -19.29 -26.34
CA VAL A 811 -45.32 -20.39 -26.66
C VAL A 811 -45.43 -21.46 -25.56
N TYR A 812 -45.85 -22.63 -25.95
CA TYR A 812 -46.05 -23.79 -25.09
C TYR A 812 -44.91 -24.79 -25.24
N ALA A 813 -44.80 -25.73 -24.30
CA ALA A 813 -43.87 -26.84 -24.42
C ALA A 813 -44.11 -27.62 -25.72
N PRO A 814 -43.05 -28.16 -26.37
CA PRO A 814 -43.20 -28.96 -27.59
C PRO A 814 -44.20 -30.11 -27.40
N GLY A 815 -45.20 -30.19 -28.27
CA GLY A 815 -46.27 -31.19 -28.22
C GLY A 815 -47.52 -30.78 -27.41
N LYS A 816 -47.60 -29.51 -26.93
CA LYS A 816 -48.77 -28.94 -26.25
C LYS A 816 -49.22 -27.67 -26.97
N GLU A 817 -49.75 -27.76 -28.17
CA GLU A 817 -50.34 -26.62 -28.88
C GLU A 817 -51.84 -26.44 -28.52
#